data_df4f5edde3ea38aa557402bb093c3f3f
#
_entry.id   df4f5edde3ea38aa557402bb093c3f3f
#
_cell.length_a   1.000
_cell.length_b   1.000
_cell.length_c   1.000
_cell.angle_alpha   90.00
_cell.angle_beta   90.00
_cell.angle_gamma   90.00
#
_symmetry.space_group_name_H-M   'P 1'
#
loop_
_entity.id
_entity.type
_entity.pdbx_description
1 polymer ?
#
loop_
_entity_poly.entity_id
_entity_poly.type
_entity_poly.pdbx_seq_one_letter_code
_entity_poly.pdbx_strand_id
1 'polypeptide(L)'
;MKLSEIETAVEGLQGVGPSTAKLFSKMGIFTVADLLSTYPRDYEDRTKKIPLSEYKTAKVHTVCKVTGYEWFGYGRMKTLKIAVTDGTAQAWLVAFNRPFLQKSLPEGSLVSVTGQFIEKYGQLQSSAFDAVKIADTGDINDWQNKTAPDSAVLPIYPLTEGLSQKVFRKTVALALKQYGMGIDDEIPQEIISERKLLSKKQALVYVHVPATISQAKEARATLIYEELYLFEQKMALRALEHRGTLPADSEKNQLQNATSSLTKEKFAASLSPKQKQLFERLEFDLTRDQMQSIFEMNAEIDRSQNENNSMENSAWNLQRNPFSMQRLLQGDVGSGKTLAAFFVCLRVVDYGGQCAVLAPTELLARQHADNAAKRLGPLGVKVAFLTANIKSAGRENLLKALKTGDIDIVIGTHALFSRNTNYKKLQLAVIDEQHRFGVAQRESIVAKGRVSEGKYTHTPDVLMMSATPIPQTLALTVFGDLDISTIRTMPEGRKSIKTYLSVMGHEANVYEAVRKELQAGRQAYFVYPRISEESQENQDKSLKSAQEMFTFLSNKVYPEYKCALVHGKTEETEQNALLDSFRDGTTNILVATTVVEVGVDVPNATCMVIEHADRFGLAELHQLRGRVGRGSAQSYCFLIYGKNITQTGIERLKALHETTDGFKIAEEDLKLRGPGEVSGTVQSGYLTLNIADLARDKEVLKTARLDAINFLQKQQKI
;
A
#
# COMPACT_ATOMS: atom_id res chain seq x y z
N MET A 1 25.24 2.57 -21.89
CA MET A 1 24.07 1.66 -21.75
C MET A 1 23.41 1.87 -20.40
N LYS A 2 22.11 1.70 -20.32
CA LYS A 2 21.40 1.78 -19.04
C LYS A 2 21.68 0.55 -18.18
N LEU A 3 21.55 0.70 -16.85
CA LEU A 3 21.75 -0.42 -15.92
C LEU A 3 20.81 -1.60 -16.24
N SER A 4 19.54 -1.30 -16.55
CA SER A 4 18.53 -2.31 -16.90
C SER A 4 18.80 -3.08 -18.19
N GLU A 5 19.68 -2.59 -19.06
CA GLU A 5 20.08 -3.22 -20.34
C GLU A 5 21.16 -4.30 -20.15
N ILE A 6 21.70 -4.45 -18.93
CA ILE A 6 22.74 -5.47 -18.64
C ILE A 6 22.06 -6.82 -18.37
N GLU A 7 21.74 -7.55 -19.43
CA GLU A 7 21.07 -8.86 -19.35
C GLU A 7 22.05 -10.03 -19.06
N THR A 8 23.34 -9.74 -18.89
CA THR A 8 24.35 -10.77 -18.59
C THR A 8 23.98 -11.50 -17.32
N ALA A 9 23.86 -12.84 -17.37
CA ALA A 9 23.58 -13.65 -16.21
C ALA A 9 24.69 -13.55 -15.15
N VAL A 10 24.32 -13.58 -13.85
CA VAL A 10 25.29 -13.50 -12.74
C VAL A 10 26.32 -14.64 -12.78
N GLU A 11 25.94 -15.81 -13.31
CA GLU A 11 26.88 -16.94 -13.57
C GLU A 11 28.02 -16.60 -14.52
N GLY A 12 27.82 -15.64 -15.41
CA GLY A 12 28.85 -15.17 -16.35
C GLY A 12 29.94 -14.33 -15.70
N LEU A 13 29.77 -13.91 -14.45
CA LEU A 13 30.80 -13.19 -13.70
C LEU A 13 31.93 -14.15 -13.23
N GLN A 14 33.17 -13.75 -13.50
CA GLN A 14 34.34 -14.53 -13.07
C GLN A 14 34.32 -14.77 -11.55
N GLY A 15 34.35 -16.06 -11.13
CA GLY A 15 34.32 -16.44 -9.71
C GLY A 15 32.95 -16.69 -9.12
N VAL A 16 31.88 -16.63 -9.91
CA VAL A 16 30.54 -17.10 -9.52
C VAL A 16 30.32 -18.47 -10.10
N GLY A 17 30.35 -19.49 -9.24
CA GLY A 17 30.04 -20.87 -9.62
C GLY A 17 28.53 -21.18 -9.54
N PRO A 18 28.07 -22.34 -10.10
CA PRO A 18 26.64 -22.71 -10.13
C PRO A 18 25.96 -22.73 -8.76
N SER A 19 26.67 -23.16 -7.73
CA SER A 19 26.14 -23.16 -6.36
C SER A 19 25.86 -21.75 -5.81
N THR A 20 26.73 -20.79 -6.10
CA THR A 20 26.56 -19.39 -5.71
C THR A 20 25.45 -18.73 -6.53
N ALA A 21 25.38 -18.98 -7.83
CA ALA A 21 24.32 -18.50 -8.70
C ALA A 21 22.94 -18.98 -8.24
N LYS A 22 22.83 -20.25 -7.81
CA LYS A 22 21.59 -20.79 -7.21
C LYS A 22 21.19 -20.05 -5.92
N LEU A 23 22.13 -19.55 -5.12
CA LEU A 23 21.84 -18.75 -3.94
C LEU A 23 21.37 -17.34 -4.33
N PHE A 24 21.94 -16.75 -5.37
CA PHE A 24 21.46 -15.49 -5.93
C PHE A 24 20.06 -15.62 -6.51
N SER A 25 19.74 -16.68 -7.24
CA SER A 25 18.41 -16.91 -7.79
C SER A 25 17.31 -17.04 -6.72
N LYS A 26 17.62 -17.56 -5.53
CA LYS A 26 16.70 -17.56 -4.37
C LYS A 26 16.37 -16.16 -3.87
N MET A 27 17.20 -15.16 -4.17
CA MET A 27 16.99 -13.75 -3.84
C MET A 27 16.35 -12.96 -5.01
N GLY A 28 15.99 -13.64 -6.11
CA GLY A 28 15.49 -12.97 -7.32
C GLY A 28 16.58 -12.29 -8.16
N ILE A 29 17.86 -12.59 -7.92
CA ILE A 29 19.00 -12.02 -8.63
C ILE A 29 19.43 -12.99 -9.72
N PHE A 30 19.15 -12.67 -10.99
CA PHE A 30 19.46 -13.49 -12.15
C PHE A 30 20.51 -12.84 -13.05
N THR A 31 20.49 -11.51 -13.17
CA THR A 31 21.36 -10.73 -14.03
C THR A 31 22.34 -9.86 -13.24
N VAL A 32 23.34 -9.33 -13.93
CA VAL A 32 24.25 -8.32 -13.37
C VAL A 32 23.49 -7.04 -13.01
N ALA A 33 22.46 -6.68 -13.77
CA ALA A 33 21.59 -5.56 -13.45
C ALA A 33 20.88 -5.77 -12.10
N ASP A 34 20.30 -6.96 -11.85
CA ASP A 34 19.66 -7.28 -10.58
C ASP A 34 20.66 -7.20 -9.41
N LEU A 35 21.87 -7.72 -9.62
CA LEU A 35 22.92 -7.69 -8.61
C LEU A 35 23.31 -6.26 -8.23
N LEU A 36 23.52 -5.38 -9.22
CA LEU A 36 23.88 -3.98 -9.00
C LEU A 36 22.70 -3.11 -8.53
N SER A 37 21.46 -3.57 -8.71
CA SER A 37 20.25 -2.96 -8.18
C SER A 37 19.89 -3.49 -6.77
N THR A 38 20.62 -4.48 -6.25
CA THR A 38 20.45 -4.96 -4.89
C THR A 38 21.26 -4.09 -3.93
N TYR A 39 20.62 -3.06 -3.39
CA TYR A 39 21.30 -2.06 -2.56
C TYR A 39 21.52 -2.52 -1.13
N PRO A 40 22.61 -2.04 -0.44
CA PRO A 40 22.83 -2.31 0.98
C PRO A 40 21.70 -1.75 1.85
N ARG A 41 21.27 -2.53 2.84
CA ARG A 41 20.33 -2.06 3.87
C ARG A 41 20.98 -1.15 4.91
N ASP A 42 22.28 -1.35 5.18
CA ASP A 42 23.04 -0.62 6.19
C ASP A 42 24.54 -0.67 5.88
N TYR A 43 25.35 0.04 6.65
CA TYR A 43 26.81 0.09 6.52
C TYR A 43 27.49 -0.11 7.86
N GLU A 44 28.56 -0.89 7.86
CA GLU A 44 29.48 -1.07 8.99
C GLU A 44 30.72 -0.20 8.79
N ASP A 45 30.86 0.85 9.61
CA ASP A 45 32.00 1.75 9.57
C ASP A 45 33.17 1.19 10.40
N ARG A 46 34.17 0.63 9.73
CA ARG A 46 35.42 0.17 10.33
C ARG A 46 36.54 1.21 10.22
N THR A 47 36.25 2.42 9.77
CA THR A 47 37.26 3.49 9.72
C THR A 47 37.49 4.15 11.10
N LYS A 48 36.48 4.07 11.97
CA LYS A 48 36.54 4.57 13.35
C LYS A 48 36.92 3.46 14.29
N LYS A 49 37.98 3.71 15.08
CA LYS A 49 38.34 2.82 16.18
C LYS A 49 37.40 3.01 17.34
N ILE A 50 36.87 1.91 17.85
CA ILE A 50 36.05 1.84 19.05
C ILE A 50 36.69 0.80 19.95
N PRO A 51 37.28 1.23 21.08
CA PRO A 51 38.03 0.34 21.96
C PRO A 51 37.13 -0.64 22.72
N LEU A 52 37.73 -1.70 23.26
CA LEU A 52 37.03 -2.71 24.05
C LEU A 52 36.31 -2.12 25.27
N SER A 53 36.82 -1.05 25.86
CA SER A 53 36.20 -0.36 27.00
C SER A 53 34.83 0.27 26.66
N GLU A 54 34.57 0.60 25.39
CA GLU A 54 33.34 1.24 24.91
C GLU A 54 32.30 0.26 24.32
N TYR A 55 32.43 -1.04 24.61
CA TYR A 55 31.59 -2.11 24.06
C TYR A 55 30.08 -1.91 24.27
N LYS A 56 29.65 -1.12 25.25
CA LYS A 56 28.22 -0.83 25.53
C LYS A 56 27.63 0.22 24.59
N THR A 57 28.46 1.10 24.02
CA THR A 57 28.02 2.25 23.24
C THR A 57 27.91 1.94 21.76
N ALA A 58 28.80 1.06 21.25
CA ALA A 58 28.82 0.71 19.83
C ALA A 58 29.51 -0.65 19.60
N LYS A 59 29.44 -1.15 18.37
CA LYS A 59 30.19 -2.31 17.91
C LYS A 59 31.66 -2.01 17.93
N VAL A 60 32.44 -2.80 18.68
CA VAL A 60 33.88 -2.62 18.81
C VAL A 60 34.60 -2.84 17.47
N HIS A 61 35.52 -1.97 17.14
CA HIS A 61 36.50 -2.14 16.07
C HIS A 61 37.87 -1.58 16.53
N THR A 62 38.78 -2.47 16.86
CA THR A 62 40.09 -2.06 17.43
C THR A 62 41.20 -3.07 17.10
N VAL A 63 42.43 -2.66 17.30
CA VAL A 63 43.56 -3.57 17.17
C VAL A 63 43.87 -4.15 18.56
N CYS A 64 43.91 -5.47 18.63
CA CYS A 64 44.18 -6.22 19.84
C CYS A 64 45.45 -7.06 19.71
N LYS A 65 46.06 -7.39 20.83
CA LYS A 65 47.10 -8.41 20.93
C LYS A 65 46.49 -9.71 21.46
N VAL A 66 46.78 -10.83 20.83
CA VAL A 66 46.40 -12.15 21.32
C VAL A 66 47.27 -12.53 22.50
N THR A 67 46.64 -12.80 23.65
CA THR A 67 47.34 -13.06 24.92
C THR A 67 47.29 -14.53 25.36
N GLY A 68 46.45 -15.35 24.75
CA GLY A 68 46.37 -16.78 25.07
C GLY A 68 45.12 -17.46 24.55
N TYR A 69 44.97 -18.73 24.85
CA TYR A 69 43.86 -19.57 24.42
C TYR A 69 43.36 -20.45 25.57
N GLU A 70 42.04 -20.70 25.51
CA GLU A 70 41.39 -21.72 26.35
C GLU A 70 40.49 -22.60 25.49
N TRP A 71 40.50 -23.92 25.73
CA TRP A 71 39.66 -24.87 25.09
C TRP A 71 38.61 -25.42 26.04
N PHE A 72 37.37 -25.41 25.63
CA PHE A 72 36.24 -25.95 26.39
C PHE A 72 35.51 -27.03 25.60
N GLY A 73 34.88 -27.97 26.31
CA GLY A 73 34.04 -29.01 25.74
C GLY A 73 34.83 -30.27 25.28
N TYR A 74 34.09 -31.37 25.03
CA TYR A 74 34.61 -32.67 24.62
C TYR A 74 34.10 -33.06 23.24
N GLY A 75 34.87 -33.87 22.49
CA GLY A 75 34.46 -34.42 21.22
C GLY A 75 34.40 -33.42 20.07
N ARG A 76 33.36 -33.54 19.23
CA ARG A 76 33.18 -32.75 18.01
C ARG A 76 32.73 -31.28 18.27
N MET A 77 32.31 -30.93 19.50
CA MET A 77 31.83 -29.59 19.86
C MET A 77 32.84 -28.81 20.70
N LYS A 78 34.14 -28.85 20.35
CA LYS A 78 35.17 -28.07 21.03
C LYS A 78 34.98 -26.58 20.73
N THR A 79 34.96 -25.74 21.78
CA THR A 79 34.91 -24.29 21.72
C THR A 79 36.28 -23.71 22.03
N LEU A 80 36.82 -22.90 21.12
CA LEU A 80 38.07 -22.17 21.32
C LEU A 80 37.73 -20.77 21.86
N LYS A 81 38.30 -20.41 23.00
CA LYS A 81 38.31 -19.03 23.48
C LYS A 81 39.72 -18.45 23.24
N ILE A 82 39.76 -17.28 22.64
CA ILE A 82 40.99 -16.52 22.35
C ILE A 82 40.96 -15.27 23.21
N ALA A 83 41.97 -15.16 24.10
CA ALA A 83 42.14 -13.97 24.92
C ALA A 83 42.78 -12.87 24.08
N VAL A 84 42.16 -11.67 24.11
CA VAL A 84 42.66 -10.50 23.40
C VAL A 84 42.59 -9.26 24.28
N THR A 85 43.55 -8.35 24.09
CA THR A 85 43.56 -7.03 24.78
C THR A 85 43.92 -5.94 23.80
N ASP A 86 43.30 -4.78 23.94
CA ASP A 86 43.65 -3.55 23.21
C ASP A 86 44.35 -2.52 24.10
N GLY A 87 44.74 -2.93 25.33
CA GLY A 87 45.32 -2.04 26.33
C GLY A 87 44.27 -1.29 27.17
N THR A 88 43.03 -1.15 26.74
CA THR A 88 41.92 -0.52 27.50
C THR A 88 41.12 -1.53 28.30
N ALA A 89 40.99 -2.75 27.77
CA ALA A 89 40.28 -3.86 28.40
C ALA A 89 40.79 -5.21 27.87
N GLN A 90 40.45 -6.30 28.58
CA GLN A 90 40.69 -7.67 28.14
C GLN A 90 39.35 -8.31 27.77
N ALA A 91 39.32 -9.08 26.66
CA ALA A 91 38.14 -9.73 26.18
C ALA A 91 38.44 -11.14 25.64
N TRP A 92 37.35 -11.94 25.52
CA TRP A 92 37.42 -13.28 24.98
C TRP A 92 36.66 -13.38 23.67
N LEU A 93 37.31 -13.87 22.62
CA LEU A 93 36.66 -14.26 21.36
C LEU A 93 36.29 -15.73 21.45
N VAL A 94 34.99 -16.02 21.44
CA VAL A 94 34.44 -17.37 21.61
C VAL A 94 34.09 -17.97 20.22
N ALA A 95 34.90 -18.92 19.77
CA ALA A 95 34.83 -19.53 18.46
C ALA A 95 34.28 -20.96 18.56
N PHE A 96 33.05 -21.18 18.11
CA PHE A 96 32.44 -22.51 18.02
C PHE A 96 32.87 -23.20 16.73
N ASN A 97 33.43 -24.42 16.84
CA ASN A 97 33.84 -25.23 15.71
C ASN A 97 34.78 -24.55 14.69
N ARG A 98 35.68 -23.68 15.18
CA ARG A 98 36.67 -22.95 14.36
C ARG A 98 38.10 -23.16 14.88
N PRO A 99 38.61 -24.41 14.92
CA PRO A 99 39.96 -24.69 15.48
C PRO A 99 41.10 -24.05 14.69
N PHE A 100 40.85 -23.75 13.39
CA PHE A 100 41.85 -23.11 12.53
C PHE A 100 42.22 -21.71 12.98
N LEU A 101 41.37 -21.02 13.78
CA LEU A 101 41.67 -19.69 14.29
C LEU A 101 42.88 -19.63 15.19
N GLN A 102 43.18 -20.71 15.93
CA GLN A 102 44.39 -20.78 16.73
C GLN A 102 45.70 -20.67 15.89
N LYS A 103 45.66 -21.29 14.68
CA LYS A 103 46.79 -21.18 13.75
C LYS A 103 46.80 -19.83 13.01
N SER A 104 45.63 -19.28 12.73
CA SER A 104 45.51 -18.02 11.99
C SER A 104 45.81 -16.79 12.81
N LEU A 105 45.63 -16.86 14.13
CA LEU A 105 45.79 -15.79 15.09
C LEU A 105 46.77 -16.23 16.19
N PRO A 106 48.09 -16.35 15.93
CA PRO A 106 49.07 -16.85 16.91
C PRO A 106 49.13 -16.00 18.16
N GLU A 107 49.53 -16.59 19.29
CA GLU A 107 49.78 -15.87 20.54
C GLU A 107 50.91 -14.83 20.33
N GLY A 108 50.71 -13.64 20.88
CA GLY A 108 51.61 -12.49 20.68
C GLY A 108 51.34 -11.68 19.41
N SER A 109 50.51 -12.21 18.45
CA SER A 109 50.21 -11.50 17.22
C SER A 109 49.23 -10.31 17.44
N LEU A 110 49.34 -9.32 16.59
CA LEU A 110 48.42 -8.21 16.51
C LEU A 110 47.28 -8.56 15.53
N VAL A 111 46.05 -8.35 15.95
CA VAL A 111 44.85 -8.68 15.21
C VAL A 111 43.87 -7.48 15.20
N SER A 112 43.28 -7.17 14.05
CA SER A 112 42.10 -6.30 14.00
C SER A 112 40.91 -7.12 14.44
N VAL A 113 40.17 -6.65 15.43
CA VAL A 113 38.99 -7.32 15.96
C VAL A 113 37.79 -6.41 15.77
N THR A 114 36.74 -6.96 15.13
CA THR A 114 35.46 -6.29 15.00
C THR A 114 34.36 -7.21 15.55
N GLY A 115 33.55 -6.72 16.48
CA GLY A 115 32.51 -7.56 17.06
C GLY A 115 31.60 -6.84 18.05
N GLN A 116 30.49 -7.50 18.36
CA GLN A 116 29.62 -7.07 19.44
C GLN A 116 30.01 -7.85 20.69
N PHE A 117 30.35 -7.13 21.74
CA PHE A 117 30.81 -7.71 22.99
C PHE A 117 29.74 -7.58 24.07
N ILE A 118 29.67 -8.59 24.91
CA ILE A 118 28.76 -8.64 26.07
C ILE A 118 29.54 -9.09 27.29
N GLU A 119 29.18 -8.59 28.46
CA GLU A 119 29.71 -9.07 29.71
C GLU A 119 28.92 -10.29 30.18
N LYS A 120 29.59 -11.41 30.35
CA LYS A 120 28.98 -12.66 30.82
C LYS A 120 29.94 -13.36 31.81
N TYR A 121 29.43 -13.70 32.97
CA TYR A 121 30.23 -14.30 34.06
C TYR A 121 31.44 -13.44 34.48
N GLY A 122 31.27 -12.12 34.49
CA GLY A 122 32.36 -11.20 34.84
C GLY A 122 33.48 -11.08 33.79
N GLN A 123 33.28 -11.61 32.59
CA GLN A 123 34.22 -11.56 31.46
C GLN A 123 33.59 -10.90 30.26
N LEU A 124 34.31 -9.99 29.61
CA LEU A 124 33.95 -9.41 28.33
C LEU A 124 34.16 -10.45 27.22
N GLN A 125 33.14 -10.80 26.47
CA GLN A 125 33.24 -11.82 25.43
C GLN A 125 32.38 -11.54 24.20
N SER A 126 32.81 -12.04 23.05
CA SER A 126 32.06 -12.02 21.82
C SER A 126 32.10 -13.38 21.11
N SER A 127 30.92 -13.87 20.68
CA SER A 127 30.82 -15.02 19.78
C SER A 127 30.54 -14.61 18.33
N ALA A 128 30.13 -13.36 18.14
CA ALA A 128 29.87 -12.74 16.82
C ALA A 128 30.99 -11.75 16.51
N PHE A 129 32.12 -12.24 16.08
CA PHE A 129 33.28 -11.43 15.79
C PHE A 129 33.92 -11.77 14.44
N ASP A 130 34.62 -10.79 13.88
CA ASP A 130 35.57 -10.93 12.78
C ASP A 130 36.98 -10.57 13.31
N ALA A 131 37.98 -11.33 12.96
CA ALA A 131 39.37 -11.10 13.42
C ALA A 131 40.35 -11.38 12.27
N VAL A 132 41.21 -10.40 11.98
CA VAL A 132 42.20 -10.44 10.90
C VAL A 132 43.56 -10.19 11.47
N LYS A 133 44.52 -11.09 11.22
CA LYS A 133 45.91 -10.89 11.65
C LYS A 133 46.54 -9.73 10.89
N ILE A 134 47.18 -8.82 11.63
CA ILE A 134 47.86 -7.64 11.10
C ILE A 134 49.37 -7.89 11.07
N ALA A 135 49.92 -8.43 12.17
CA ALA A 135 51.35 -8.68 12.31
C ALA A 135 51.63 -9.87 13.24
N ASP A 136 52.75 -10.56 13.06
CA ASP A 136 53.13 -11.70 13.90
C ASP A 136 53.58 -11.27 15.32
N THR A 137 54.16 -10.08 15.43
CA THR A 137 54.62 -9.46 16.72
C THR A 137 54.48 -7.94 16.60
N GLY A 138 54.35 -7.25 17.72
CA GLY A 138 54.31 -5.76 17.74
C GLY A 138 53.72 -5.21 19.02
N ASP A 139 53.83 -3.89 19.16
CA ASP A 139 53.19 -3.14 20.25
C ASP A 139 51.84 -2.59 19.77
N ILE A 140 50.81 -2.70 20.58
CA ILE A 140 49.49 -2.11 20.33
C ILE A 140 49.57 -0.60 20.18
N ASN A 141 50.48 0.05 20.94
CA ASN A 141 50.69 1.49 20.93
C ASN A 141 51.11 2.02 19.55
N ASP A 142 51.86 1.24 18.77
CA ASP A 142 52.26 1.58 17.41
C ASP A 142 51.06 1.70 16.44
N TRP A 143 49.93 1.10 16.82
CA TRP A 143 48.70 1.09 16.04
C TRP A 143 47.62 2.04 16.57
N GLN A 144 47.85 2.76 17.66
CA GLN A 144 46.87 3.70 18.20
C GLN A 144 46.45 4.76 17.16
N ASN A 145 47.41 5.24 16.36
CA ASN A 145 47.20 6.27 15.34
C ASN A 145 47.26 5.75 13.89
N LYS A 146 47.48 4.45 13.69
CA LYS A 146 47.48 3.85 12.35
C LYS A 146 46.13 3.24 12.02
N THR A 147 45.74 3.32 10.74
CA THR A 147 44.54 2.69 10.22
C THR A 147 44.78 1.18 10.05
N ALA A 148 43.89 0.33 10.58
CA ALA A 148 44.00 -1.11 10.38
C ALA A 148 43.80 -1.47 8.88
N PRO A 149 44.47 -2.53 8.38
CA PRO A 149 44.38 -2.91 6.96
C PRO A 149 42.95 -3.26 6.48
N ASP A 150 42.06 -3.62 7.40
CA ASP A 150 40.67 -3.94 7.13
C ASP A 150 39.69 -2.78 7.44
N SER A 151 40.26 -1.59 7.72
CA SER A 151 39.47 -0.37 7.92
C SER A 151 38.81 0.06 6.63
N ALA A 152 37.51 -0.10 6.56
CA ALA A 152 36.70 0.28 5.42
C ALA A 152 35.23 0.49 5.85
N VAL A 153 34.47 1.18 5.06
CA VAL A 153 33.02 1.21 5.18
C VAL A 153 32.46 0.03 4.40
N LEU A 154 31.92 -0.94 5.12
CA LEU A 154 31.44 -2.19 4.52
C LEU A 154 29.93 -2.19 4.37
N PRO A 155 29.39 -2.35 3.14
CA PRO A 155 27.96 -2.46 2.93
C PRO A 155 27.41 -3.77 3.51
N ILE A 156 26.19 -3.71 4.08
CA ILE A 156 25.46 -4.85 4.65
C ILE A 156 24.24 -5.13 3.75
N TYR A 157 24.26 -6.28 3.08
CA TYR A 157 23.18 -6.69 2.18
C TYR A 157 22.15 -7.59 2.88
N PRO A 158 20.89 -7.59 2.44
CA PRO A 158 19.96 -8.68 2.76
C PRO A 158 20.47 -9.97 2.13
N LEU A 159 20.54 -11.05 2.88
CA LEU A 159 21.07 -12.33 2.40
C LEU A 159 20.11 -13.48 2.68
N THR A 160 20.18 -14.52 1.82
CA THR A 160 19.55 -15.82 2.06
C THR A 160 20.51 -16.76 2.79
N GLU A 161 19.94 -17.81 3.40
CA GLU A 161 20.74 -18.82 4.08
C GLU A 161 21.75 -19.48 3.13
N GLY A 162 23.01 -19.59 3.60
CA GLY A 162 24.13 -20.16 2.85
C GLY A 162 24.96 -19.12 2.07
N LEU A 163 24.50 -17.88 1.89
CA LEU A 163 25.26 -16.80 1.24
C LEU A 163 25.90 -15.87 2.28
N SER A 164 27.21 -15.61 2.16
CA SER A 164 27.92 -14.72 3.09
C SER A 164 28.07 -13.29 2.56
N GLN A 165 28.12 -12.28 3.47
CA GLN A 165 28.40 -10.88 3.13
C GLN A 165 29.69 -10.73 2.30
N LYS A 166 30.72 -11.51 2.62
CA LYS A 166 32.02 -11.48 1.93
C LYS A 166 31.89 -11.89 0.47
N VAL A 167 31.14 -12.97 0.19
CA VAL A 167 30.90 -13.45 -1.17
C VAL A 167 30.10 -12.42 -1.95
N PHE A 168 29.02 -11.89 -1.36
CA PHE A 168 28.16 -10.89 -2.02
C PHE A 168 28.96 -9.63 -2.39
N ARG A 169 29.68 -9.03 -1.43
CA ARG A 169 30.55 -7.85 -1.65
C ARG A 169 31.57 -8.07 -2.75
N LYS A 170 32.22 -9.25 -2.75
CA LYS A 170 33.19 -9.59 -3.79
C LYS A 170 32.57 -9.65 -5.17
N THR A 171 31.40 -10.26 -5.29
CA THR A 171 30.69 -10.40 -6.56
C THR A 171 30.23 -9.03 -7.11
N VAL A 172 29.69 -8.17 -6.24
CA VAL A 172 29.31 -6.80 -6.61
C VAL A 172 30.52 -5.98 -7.06
N ALA A 173 31.64 -6.07 -6.34
CA ALA A 173 32.86 -5.36 -6.71
C ALA A 173 33.41 -5.80 -8.09
N LEU A 174 33.31 -7.10 -8.42
CA LEU A 174 33.66 -7.63 -9.74
C LEU A 174 32.72 -7.11 -10.82
N ALA A 175 31.40 -7.11 -10.57
CA ALA A 175 30.41 -6.58 -11.49
C ALA A 175 30.63 -5.08 -11.77
N LEU A 176 30.90 -4.28 -10.73
CA LEU A 176 31.22 -2.86 -10.88
C LEU A 176 32.52 -2.63 -11.69
N LYS A 177 33.54 -3.45 -11.47
CA LYS A 177 34.81 -3.35 -12.22
C LYS A 177 34.59 -3.65 -13.69
N GLN A 178 33.73 -4.60 -14.03
CA GLN A 178 33.51 -5.05 -15.40
C GLN A 178 32.51 -4.18 -16.15
N TYR A 179 31.44 -3.73 -15.51
CA TYR A 179 30.31 -3.04 -16.15
C TYR A 179 30.15 -1.59 -15.72
N GLY A 180 30.60 -1.21 -14.51
CA GLY A 180 30.29 0.08 -13.89
C GLY A 180 30.73 1.30 -14.71
N MET A 181 31.84 1.19 -15.48
CA MET A 181 32.34 2.29 -16.33
C MET A 181 31.47 2.58 -17.55
N GLY A 182 30.66 1.63 -18.01
CA GLY A 182 29.81 1.77 -19.19
C GLY A 182 28.35 2.11 -18.89
N ILE A 183 28.00 2.39 -17.60
CA ILE A 183 26.64 2.71 -17.21
C ILE A 183 26.40 4.21 -17.37
N ASP A 184 25.38 4.56 -18.14
CA ASP A 184 24.97 5.94 -18.44
C ASP A 184 23.90 6.42 -17.43
N ASP A 185 23.78 7.74 -17.33
CA ASP A 185 22.73 8.39 -16.53
C ASP A 185 21.34 8.16 -17.16
N GLU A 186 20.36 7.89 -16.34
CA GLU A 186 18.95 7.72 -16.76
C GLU A 186 18.14 9.01 -16.56
N ILE A 187 18.66 9.94 -15.75
CA ILE A 187 18.10 11.27 -15.54
C ILE A 187 18.75 12.28 -16.50
N PRO A 188 18.00 13.27 -17.01
CA PRO A 188 18.56 14.36 -17.81
C PRO A 188 19.67 15.11 -17.08
N GLN A 189 20.75 15.44 -17.79
CA GLN A 189 21.93 16.12 -17.24
C GLN A 189 21.61 17.47 -16.58
N GLU A 190 20.59 18.17 -17.10
CA GLU A 190 20.10 19.43 -16.52
C GLU A 190 19.62 19.22 -15.07
N ILE A 191 18.84 18.14 -14.82
CA ILE A 191 18.31 17.80 -13.50
C ILE A 191 19.43 17.34 -12.56
N ILE A 192 20.37 16.53 -13.06
CA ILE A 192 21.54 16.10 -12.28
C ILE A 192 22.30 17.33 -11.74
N SER A 193 22.54 18.30 -12.63
CA SER A 193 23.25 19.53 -12.28
C SER A 193 22.48 20.43 -11.32
N GLU A 194 21.17 20.64 -11.58
CA GLU A 194 20.28 21.48 -10.76
C GLU A 194 20.11 20.93 -9.34
N ARG A 195 19.94 19.62 -9.24
CA ARG A 195 19.73 18.91 -7.96
C ARG A 195 21.03 18.48 -7.27
N LYS A 196 22.19 18.76 -7.88
CA LYS A 196 23.52 18.38 -7.39
C LYS A 196 23.63 16.89 -7.10
N LEU A 197 23.12 16.07 -7.99
CA LEU A 197 23.15 14.61 -7.88
C LEU A 197 24.49 14.07 -8.40
N LEU A 198 24.86 12.88 -7.94
CA LEU A 198 25.96 12.12 -8.53
C LEU A 198 25.54 11.57 -9.90
N SER A 199 26.51 11.32 -10.80
CA SER A 199 26.25 10.47 -11.95
C SER A 199 25.87 9.05 -11.49
N LYS A 200 25.08 8.33 -12.30
CA LYS A 200 24.68 6.93 -12.01
C LYS A 200 25.86 6.05 -11.65
N LYS A 201 26.91 6.16 -12.44
CA LYS A 201 28.18 5.46 -12.26
C LYS A 201 28.81 5.74 -10.89
N GLN A 202 28.91 7.02 -10.50
CA GLN A 202 29.44 7.41 -9.19
C GLN A 202 28.55 6.93 -8.07
N ALA A 203 27.24 7.06 -8.20
CA ALA A 203 26.27 6.63 -7.22
C ALA A 203 26.34 5.10 -6.98
N LEU A 204 26.47 4.29 -8.05
CA LEU A 204 26.63 2.84 -7.93
C LEU A 204 27.96 2.46 -7.25
N VAL A 205 29.04 3.14 -7.57
CA VAL A 205 30.33 2.88 -6.89
C VAL A 205 30.22 3.25 -5.41
N TYR A 206 29.71 4.43 -5.07
CA TYR A 206 29.68 4.92 -3.69
C TYR A 206 28.64 4.20 -2.82
N VAL A 207 27.56 3.66 -3.38
CA VAL A 207 26.60 2.87 -2.60
C VAL A 207 27.13 1.48 -2.27
N HIS A 208 27.94 0.88 -3.15
CA HIS A 208 28.44 -0.47 -2.99
C HIS A 208 29.86 -0.56 -2.42
N VAL A 209 30.72 0.44 -2.68
CA VAL A 209 32.11 0.50 -2.25
C VAL A 209 32.44 1.93 -1.77
N PRO A 210 31.77 2.43 -0.74
CA PRO A 210 32.00 3.77 -0.25
C PRO A 210 33.34 3.88 0.51
N ALA A 211 34.03 4.98 0.33
CA ALA A 211 35.20 5.30 1.15
C ALA A 211 34.78 5.89 2.53
N THR A 212 33.61 6.56 2.58
CA THR A 212 33.06 7.16 3.80
C THR A 212 31.55 6.94 3.91
N ILE A 213 31.00 7.01 5.11
CA ILE A 213 29.53 6.98 5.34
C ILE A 213 28.83 8.15 4.62
N SER A 214 29.50 9.32 4.52
CA SER A 214 28.94 10.47 3.80
C SER A 214 28.72 10.16 2.31
N GLN A 215 29.72 9.57 1.65
CA GLN A 215 29.58 9.13 0.25
C GLN A 215 28.46 8.10 0.06
N ALA A 216 28.34 7.14 0.98
CA ALA A 216 27.26 6.16 0.95
C ALA A 216 25.87 6.82 1.06
N LYS A 217 25.71 7.82 1.92
CA LYS A 217 24.47 8.57 2.09
C LYS A 217 24.14 9.41 0.86
N GLU A 218 25.10 10.09 0.27
CA GLU A 218 24.95 10.90 -0.93
C GLU A 218 24.56 10.04 -2.14
N ALA A 219 25.22 8.89 -2.31
CA ALA A 219 24.88 7.92 -3.35
C ALA A 219 23.46 7.38 -3.17
N ARG A 220 23.10 7.03 -1.94
CA ARG A 220 21.75 6.55 -1.62
C ARG A 220 20.69 7.61 -1.93
N ALA A 221 20.93 8.87 -1.57
CA ALA A 221 20.00 9.97 -1.87
C ALA A 221 19.83 10.17 -3.39
N THR A 222 20.92 10.10 -4.16
CA THR A 222 20.88 10.17 -5.64
C THR A 222 20.06 9.03 -6.23
N LEU A 223 20.30 7.78 -5.79
CA LEU A 223 19.58 6.60 -6.31
C LEU A 223 18.10 6.60 -5.93
N ILE A 224 17.75 7.08 -4.73
CA ILE A 224 16.36 7.28 -4.31
C ILE A 224 15.68 8.32 -5.22
N TYR A 225 16.33 9.46 -5.46
CA TYR A 225 15.78 10.47 -6.34
C TYR A 225 15.58 9.95 -7.76
N GLU A 226 16.57 9.25 -8.33
CA GLU A 226 16.50 8.67 -9.67
C GLU A 226 15.34 7.68 -9.80
N GLU A 227 15.21 6.74 -8.86
CA GLU A 227 14.14 5.74 -8.86
C GLU A 227 12.76 6.40 -8.83
N LEU A 228 12.59 7.42 -7.97
CA LEU A 228 11.35 8.18 -7.87
C LEU A 228 11.08 9.04 -9.11
N TYR A 229 12.12 9.66 -9.70
CA TYR A 229 11.98 10.45 -10.93
C TYR A 229 11.52 9.59 -12.13
N LEU A 230 12.17 8.45 -12.34
CA LEU A 230 11.81 7.52 -13.42
C LEU A 230 10.40 6.95 -13.23
N PHE A 231 10.04 6.69 -11.98
CA PHE A 231 8.69 6.28 -11.61
C PHE A 231 7.66 7.34 -11.98
N GLU A 232 7.85 8.59 -11.53
CA GLU A 232 6.92 9.70 -11.79
C GLU A 232 6.87 10.07 -13.28
N GLN A 233 8.00 9.97 -14.00
CA GLN A 233 8.02 10.14 -15.44
C GLN A 233 7.15 9.10 -16.15
N LYS A 234 7.23 7.84 -15.75
CA LYS A 234 6.40 6.76 -16.29
C LYS A 234 4.91 6.97 -15.98
N MET A 235 4.57 7.46 -14.77
CA MET A 235 3.20 7.78 -14.40
C MET A 235 2.67 8.96 -15.22
N ALA A 236 3.47 10.00 -15.41
CA ALA A 236 3.09 11.16 -16.22
C ALA A 236 2.88 10.82 -17.71
N LEU A 237 3.73 9.95 -18.28
CA LEU A 237 3.54 9.45 -19.65
C LEU A 237 2.26 8.63 -19.81
N ARG A 238 1.93 7.80 -18.84
CA ARG A 238 0.66 7.07 -18.81
C ARG A 238 -0.54 8.00 -18.73
N ALA A 239 -0.49 9.00 -17.86
CA ALA A 239 -1.55 9.99 -17.77
C ALA A 239 -1.74 10.69 -19.12
N LEU A 240 -0.65 11.03 -19.82
CA LEU A 240 -0.71 11.62 -21.14
C LEU A 240 -1.35 10.67 -22.15
N GLU A 241 -1.02 9.39 -22.12
CA GLU A 241 -1.57 8.37 -23.04
C GLU A 241 -3.08 8.15 -22.80
N HIS A 242 -3.50 8.01 -21.53
CA HIS A 242 -4.88 7.68 -21.17
C HIS A 242 -5.80 8.89 -21.08
N ARG A 243 -5.29 10.05 -20.65
CA ARG A 243 -6.07 11.28 -20.41
C ARG A 243 -5.86 12.35 -21.47
N GLY A 244 -4.88 12.18 -22.36
CA GLY A 244 -4.48 13.20 -23.32
C GLY A 244 -3.79 14.43 -22.71
N THR A 245 -3.55 14.46 -21.39
CA THR A 245 -2.87 15.58 -20.69
C THR A 245 -1.97 15.07 -19.58
N LEU A 246 -0.88 15.81 -19.32
CA LEU A 246 -0.07 15.56 -18.14
C LEU A 246 -0.86 15.82 -16.86
N PRO A 247 -0.55 15.16 -15.74
CA PRO A 247 -1.18 15.44 -14.47
C PRO A 247 -1.10 16.92 -14.14
N ALA A 248 -2.24 17.53 -13.80
CA ALA A 248 -2.24 18.91 -13.32
C ALA A 248 -1.44 18.96 -12.01
N ASP A 249 -0.70 20.07 -11.82
CA ASP A 249 -0.06 20.36 -10.54
C ASP A 249 -1.17 20.61 -9.51
N SER A 250 -1.60 19.52 -8.88
CA SER A 250 -2.80 19.50 -8.03
C SER A 250 -2.68 20.45 -6.83
N GLU A 251 -1.47 20.77 -6.39
CA GLU A 251 -1.23 21.72 -5.31
C GLU A 251 -1.46 23.16 -5.76
N LYS A 252 -1.04 23.55 -6.97
CA LYS A 252 -1.31 24.90 -7.49
C LYS A 252 -2.78 25.10 -7.81
N ASN A 253 -3.43 24.08 -8.39
CA ASN A 253 -4.86 24.15 -8.68
C ASN A 253 -5.72 24.08 -7.42
N GLN A 254 -5.33 23.31 -6.40
CA GLN A 254 -6.01 23.31 -5.10
C GLN A 254 -5.82 24.63 -4.35
N LEU A 255 -4.65 25.26 -4.42
CA LEU A 255 -4.41 26.60 -3.85
C LEU A 255 -5.18 27.69 -4.60
N GLN A 256 -5.28 27.65 -5.92
CA GLN A 256 -6.07 28.58 -6.71
C GLN A 256 -7.57 28.37 -6.53
N ASN A 257 -8.04 27.13 -6.40
CA ASN A 257 -9.45 26.81 -6.13
C ASN A 257 -9.85 27.03 -4.67
N ALA A 258 -8.91 26.94 -3.72
CA ALA A 258 -9.16 27.26 -2.30
C ALA A 258 -9.36 28.77 -2.06
N THR A 259 -8.87 29.64 -2.95
CA THR A 259 -9.04 31.09 -2.87
C THR A 259 -10.40 31.58 -3.40
N SER A 260 -11.11 30.81 -4.23
CA SER A 260 -12.49 31.11 -4.60
C SER A 260 -13.46 30.20 -3.83
N SER A 261 -14.07 30.69 -2.76
CA SER A 261 -15.09 29.94 -2.02
C SER A 261 -16.25 29.55 -2.97
N LEU A 262 -16.42 28.25 -3.24
CA LEU A 262 -17.60 27.77 -3.95
C LEU A 262 -18.81 27.99 -3.05
N THR A 263 -19.68 28.94 -3.44
CA THR A 263 -20.95 29.16 -2.74
C THR A 263 -22.01 28.20 -3.23
N LYS A 264 -23.06 27.97 -2.42
CA LYS A 264 -24.20 27.11 -2.77
C LYS A 264 -24.89 27.58 -4.06
N GLU A 265 -24.96 28.91 -4.27
CA GLU A 265 -25.54 29.52 -5.45
C GLU A 265 -24.72 29.23 -6.72
N LYS A 266 -23.39 29.39 -6.64
CA LYS A 266 -22.48 29.05 -7.76
C LYS A 266 -22.54 27.58 -8.09
N PHE A 267 -22.56 26.72 -7.06
CA PHE A 267 -22.72 25.28 -7.27
C PHE A 267 -24.05 24.97 -7.98
N ALA A 268 -25.18 25.48 -7.47
CA ALA A 268 -26.50 25.26 -8.07
C ALA A 268 -26.58 25.77 -9.53
N ALA A 269 -25.93 26.89 -9.83
CA ALA A 269 -25.87 27.43 -11.19
C ALA A 269 -25.04 26.57 -12.15
N SER A 270 -24.08 25.78 -11.66
CA SER A 270 -23.22 24.92 -12.46
C SER A 270 -23.88 23.55 -12.79
N LEU A 271 -25.01 23.22 -12.17
CA LEU A 271 -25.66 21.92 -12.31
C LEU A 271 -26.39 21.79 -13.66
N SER A 272 -26.32 20.61 -14.27
CA SER A 272 -27.11 20.23 -15.44
C SER A 272 -28.58 20.00 -15.07
N PRO A 273 -29.51 19.92 -16.05
CA PRO A 273 -30.95 19.85 -15.76
C PRO A 273 -31.34 18.73 -14.78
N LYS A 274 -30.86 17.48 -14.97
CA LYS A 274 -31.18 16.37 -14.06
C LYS A 274 -30.45 16.47 -12.73
N GLN A 275 -29.21 17.02 -12.72
CA GLN A 275 -28.51 17.28 -11.48
C GLN A 275 -29.25 18.29 -10.61
N LYS A 276 -29.79 19.37 -11.21
CA LYS A 276 -30.58 20.37 -10.51
C LYS A 276 -31.86 19.78 -9.92
N GLN A 277 -32.57 18.95 -10.67
CA GLN A 277 -33.74 18.24 -10.17
C GLN A 277 -33.41 17.31 -8.99
N LEU A 278 -32.27 16.59 -9.06
CA LEU A 278 -31.80 15.78 -7.91
C LEU A 278 -31.49 16.68 -6.70
N PHE A 279 -30.76 17.77 -6.91
CA PHE A 279 -30.34 18.68 -5.84
C PHE A 279 -31.56 19.27 -5.11
N GLU A 280 -32.60 19.68 -5.82
CA GLU A 280 -33.86 20.23 -5.26
C GLU A 280 -34.69 19.18 -4.48
N ARG A 281 -34.49 17.89 -4.74
CA ARG A 281 -35.16 16.78 -4.06
C ARG A 281 -34.43 16.20 -2.87
N LEU A 282 -33.21 16.68 -2.59
CA LEU A 282 -32.49 16.23 -1.41
C LEU A 282 -33.15 16.76 -0.14
N GLU A 283 -33.38 15.90 0.82
CA GLU A 283 -33.93 16.23 2.15
C GLU A 283 -32.87 16.78 3.10
N PHE A 284 -31.63 16.92 2.64
CA PHE A 284 -30.47 17.38 3.40
C PHE A 284 -29.53 18.22 2.53
N ASP A 285 -28.73 19.03 3.16
CA ASP A 285 -27.73 19.82 2.46
C ASP A 285 -26.45 19.00 2.16
N LEU A 286 -25.90 19.22 0.96
CA LEU A 286 -24.58 18.66 0.62
C LEU A 286 -23.50 19.37 1.42
N THR A 287 -22.50 18.61 1.88
CA THR A 287 -21.33 19.21 2.53
C THR A 287 -20.51 20.01 1.52
N ARG A 288 -19.69 20.93 2.01
CA ARG A 288 -18.80 21.73 1.15
C ARG A 288 -17.90 20.85 0.29
N ASP A 289 -17.33 19.78 0.87
CA ASP A 289 -16.43 18.89 0.15
C ASP A 289 -17.16 18.08 -0.93
N GLN A 290 -18.43 17.69 -0.67
CA GLN A 290 -19.27 17.02 -1.67
C GLN A 290 -19.55 17.96 -2.85
N MET A 291 -19.98 19.20 -2.59
CA MET A 291 -20.20 20.20 -3.63
C MET A 291 -18.94 20.48 -4.45
N GLN A 292 -17.81 20.64 -3.78
CA GLN A 292 -16.51 20.87 -4.42
C GLN A 292 -16.10 19.69 -5.32
N SER A 293 -16.20 18.46 -4.82
CA SER A 293 -15.87 17.26 -5.58
C SER A 293 -16.76 17.08 -6.81
N ILE A 294 -18.08 17.33 -6.67
CA ILE A 294 -19.03 17.28 -7.80
C ILE A 294 -18.68 18.37 -8.82
N PHE A 295 -18.38 19.58 -8.38
CA PHE A 295 -18.02 20.70 -9.25
C PHE A 295 -16.76 20.39 -10.07
N GLU A 296 -15.71 19.86 -9.45
CA GLU A 296 -14.48 19.45 -10.11
C GLU A 296 -14.74 18.37 -11.18
N MET A 297 -15.47 17.32 -10.81
CA MET A 297 -15.83 16.23 -11.73
C MET A 297 -16.70 16.72 -12.90
N ASN A 298 -17.66 17.60 -12.65
CA ASN A 298 -18.47 18.19 -13.69
C ASN A 298 -17.65 18.98 -14.72
N ALA A 299 -16.69 19.79 -14.24
CA ALA A 299 -15.82 20.56 -15.13
C ALA A 299 -14.97 19.66 -16.05
N GLU A 300 -14.51 18.50 -15.54
CA GLU A 300 -13.77 17.53 -16.35
C GLU A 300 -14.66 16.80 -17.34
N ILE A 301 -15.87 16.40 -16.95
CA ILE A 301 -16.86 15.82 -17.88
C ILE A 301 -17.18 16.81 -19.00
N ASP A 302 -17.41 18.08 -18.68
CA ASP A 302 -17.69 19.12 -19.69
C ASP A 302 -16.53 19.27 -20.66
N ARG A 303 -15.30 19.27 -20.16
CA ARG A 303 -14.09 19.31 -20.97
C ARG A 303 -13.99 18.10 -21.90
N SER A 304 -14.19 16.90 -21.36
CA SER A 304 -14.20 15.64 -22.14
C SER A 304 -15.23 15.69 -23.27
N GLN A 305 -16.46 16.12 -22.98
CA GLN A 305 -17.53 16.23 -23.97
C GLN A 305 -17.23 17.29 -25.04
N ASN A 306 -16.71 18.46 -24.65
CA ASN A 306 -16.37 19.55 -25.59
C ASN A 306 -15.24 19.15 -26.53
N GLU A 307 -14.21 18.48 -26.04
CA GLU A 307 -13.12 17.98 -26.89
C GLU A 307 -13.62 16.89 -27.85
N ASN A 308 -14.50 16.00 -27.41
CA ASN A 308 -15.11 14.97 -28.24
C ASN A 308 -16.00 15.56 -29.37
N ASN A 309 -16.88 16.48 -29.04
CA ASN A 309 -17.77 17.12 -30.01
C ASN A 309 -16.98 17.96 -31.03
N SER A 310 -15.83 18.51 -30.64
CA SER A 310 -14.94 19.23 -31.55
C SER A 310 -14.29 18.29 -32.57
N MET A 311 -14.11 17.04 -32.24
CA MET A 311 -13.55 16.00 -33.12
C MET A 311 -14.54 15.56 -34.21
N GLU A 312 -15.82 15.49 -33.91
CA GLU A 312 -16.87 15.16 -34.89
C GLU A 312 -17.05 16.25 -35.97
N ASN A 313 -16.66 17.50 -35.68
CA ASN A 313 -16.99 18.67 -36.49
C ASN A 313 -15.82 19.36 -37.24
N SER A 314 -14.57 18.98 -37.02
CA SER A 314 -13.44 19.63 -37.72
C SER A 314 -12.18 18.76 -37.80
N ALA A 315 -11.43 18.93 -38.87
CA ALA A 315 -10.14 18.28 -39.11
C ALA A 315 -9.22 18.42 -37.90
N TRP A 316 -8.85 17.30 -37.32
CA TRP A 316 -8.02 17.04 -36.18
C TRP A 316 -6.75 17.91 -36.11
N ASN A 317 -6.79 18.99 -35.33
CA ASN A 317 -5.63 19.82 -35.03
C ASN A 317 -4.94 19.41 -33.72
N LEU A 318 -5.43 18.39 -33.02
CA LEU A 318 -4.83 17.92 -31.76
C LEU A 318 -3.72 16.89 -32.08
N GLN A 319 -2.52 17.16 -31.62
CA GLN A 319 -1.38 16.20 -31.70
C GLN A 319 -1.40 15.16 -30.57
N ARG A 320 -2.52 14.98 -29.87
CA ARG A 320 -2.69 14.13 -28.69
C ARG A 320 -4.08 13.49 -28.66
N ASN A 321 -4.23 12.43 -27.85
CA ASN A 321 -5.55 11.88 -27.54
C ASN A 321 -6.45 12.92 -26.87
N PRO A 322 -7.77 12.88 -27.11
CA PRO A 322 -8.72 13.76 -26.45
C PRO A 322 -8.70 13.56 -24.93
N PHE A 323 -9.04 14.61 -24.21
CA PHE A 323 -9.12 14.55 -22.76
C PHE A 323 -10.21 13.57 -22.30
N SER A 324 -9.90 12.70 -21.34
CA SER A 324 -10.88 11.94 -20.55
C SER A 324 -10.60 12.07 -19.06
N MET A 325 -11.64 12.20 -18.26
CA MET A 325 -11.51 12.25 -16.82
C MET A 325 -10.99 10.90 -16.29
N GLN A 326 -9.92 10.94 -15.51
CA GLN A 326 -9.40 9.80 -14.76
C GLN A 326 -9.24 10.26 -13.32
N ARG A 327 -10.23 9.97 -12.45
CA ARG A 327 -10.29 10.58 -11.11
C ARG A 327 -10.56 9.56 -10.01
N LEU A 328 -9.86 9.75 -8.88
CA LEU A 328 -10.11 9.05 -7.63
C LEU A 328 -10.92 9.93 -6.68
N LEU A 329 -12.12 9.50 -6.32
CA LEU A 329 -12.93 10.08 -5.27
C LEU A 329 -12.71 9.30 -3.98
N GLN A 330 -12.00 9.90 -3.04
CA GLN A 330 -11.74 9.30 -1.74
C GLN A 330 -12.51 10.00 -0.62
N GLY A 331 -12.84 9.25 0.40
CA GLY A 331 -13.53 9.75 1.58
C GLY A 331 -13.87 8.61 2.52
N ASP A 332 -14.09 8.91 3.77
CA ASP A 332 -14.40 7.92 4.78
C ASP A 332 -15.74 7.18 4.51
N VAL A 333 -15.97 6.08 5.20
CA VAL A 333 -17.23 5.33 5.10
C VAL A 333 -18.41 6.23 5.48
N GLY A 334 -19.40 6.35 4.58
CA GLY A 334 -20.58 7.19 4.79
C GLY A 334 -20.38 8.68 4.52
N SER A 335 -19.28 9.10 3.89
CA SER A 335 -19.05 10.51 3.47
C SER A 335 -19.92 10.94 2.26
N GLY A 336 -20.68 10.03 1.65
CA GLY A 336 -21.60 10.33 0.54
C GLY A 336 -20.98 10.22 -0.86
N LYS A 337 -19.90 9.47 -1.04
CA LYS A 337 -19.24 9.23 -2.34
C LYS A 337 -20.21 8.74 -3.42
N THR A 338 -21.05 7.77 -3.10
CA THR A 338 -22.06 7.22 -4.02
C THR A 338 -23.03 8.30 -4.53
N LEU A 339 -23.45 9.22 -3.67
CA LEU A 339 -24.30 10.33 -4.08
C LEU A 339 -23.56 11.28 -5.04
N ALA A 340 -22.30 11.62 -4.73
CA ALA A 340 -21.48 12.42 -5.63
C ALA A 340 -21.31 11.75 -7.00
N ALA A 341 -21.08 10.42 -7.03
CA ALA A 341 -21.01 9.66 -8.27
C ALA A 341 -22.33 9.69 -9.06
N PHE A 342 -23.49 9.65 -8.38
CA PHE A 342 -24.79 9.79 -9.06
C PHE A 342 -24.96 11.18 -9.70
N PHE A 343 -24.49 12.25 -9.08
CA PHE A 343 -24.48 13.56 -9.73
C PHE A 343 -23.66 13.53 -11.03
N VAL A 344 -22.49 12.92 -11.01
CA VAL A 344 -21.64 12.81 -12.21
C VAL A 344 -22.29 11.94 -13.29
N CYS A 345 -22.94 10.82 -12.91
CA CYS A 345 -23.71 10.00 -13.84
C CYS A 345 -24.83 10.82 -14.51
N LEU A 346 -25.56 11.66 -13.74
CA LEU A 346 -26.62 12.51 -14.30
C LEU A 346 -26.07 13.52 -15.31
N ARG A 347 -24.87 14.07 -15.09
CA ARG A 347 -24.21 14.97 -16.04
C ARG A 347 -24.00 14.31 -17.38
N VAL A 348 -23.48 13.07 -17.35
CA VAL A 348 -23.24 12.26 -18.56
C VAL A 348 -24.54 11.88 -19.25
N VAL A 349 -25.58 11.53 -18.49
CA VAL A 349 -26.93 11.23 -19.04
C VAL A 349 -27.53 12.45 -19.71
N ASP A 350 -27.34 13.66 -19.17
CA ASP A 350 -27.79 14.91 -19.80
C ASP A 350 -27.08 15.19 -21.14
N TYR A 351 -25.85 14.68 -21.32
CA TYR A 351 -25.15 14.67 -22.62
C TYR A 351 -25.52 13.51 -23.53
N GLY A 352 -26.48 12.64 -23.13
CA GLY A 352 -26.92 11.47 -23.91
C GLY A 352 -25.96 10.27 -23.87
N GLY A 353 -25.04 10.24 -22.91
CA GLY A 353 -24.14 9.11 -22.69
C GLY A 353 -24.70 8.06 -21.74
N GLN A 354 -24.09 6.87 -21.75
CA GLN A 354 -24.39 5.78 -20.84
C GLN A 354 -23.30 5.70 -19.73
N CYS A 355 -23.73 5.31 -18.53
CA CYS A 355 -22.84 5.09 -17.38
C CYS A 355 -22.86 3.62 -16.93
N ALA A 356 -21.69 3.08 -16.58
CA ALA A 356 -21.55 1.78 -15.95
C ALA A 356 -21.02 1.95 -14.52
N VAL A 357 -21.71 1.41 -13.51
CA VAL A 357 -21.29 1.45 -12.10
C VAL A 357 -20.91 0.06 -11.63
N LEU A 358 -19.62 -0.15 -11.40
CA LEU A 358 -19.04 -1.41 -10.99
C LEU A 358 -18.96 -1.49 -9.46
N ALA A 359 -19.49 -2.57 -8.89
CA ALA A 359 -19.31 -2.92 -7.48
C ALA A 359 -18.69 -4.31 -7.33
N PRO A 360 -17.89 -4.55 -6.27
CA PRO A 360 -17.12 -5.79 -6.11
C PRO A 360 -17.98 -7.02 -5.83
N THR A 361 -19.18 -6.84 -5.29
CA THR A 361 -20.11 -7.92 -4.96
C THR A 361 -21.50 -7.65 -5.45
N GLU A 362 -22.28 -8.71 -5.67
CA GLU A 362 -23.67 -8.61 -6.12
C GLU A 362 -24.54 -7.85 -5.12
N LEU A 363 -24.34 -8.06 -3.83
CA LEU A 363 -25.07 -7.38 -2.77
C LEU A 363 -24.86 -5.86 -2.81
N LEU A 364 -23.62 -5.42 -2.94
CA LEU A 364 -23.30 -3.99 -3.04
C LEU A 364 -23.83 -3.38 -4.34
N ALA A 365 -23.73 -4.12 -5.46
CA ALA A 365 -24.28 -3.71 -6.73
C ALA A 365 -25.81 -3.56 -6.66
N ARG A 366 -26.52 -4.49 -6.01
CA ARG A 366 -27.98 -4.43 -5.79
C ARG A 366 -28.34 -3.21 -4.94
N GLN A 367 -27.61 -2.96 -3.85
CA GLN A 367 -27.84 -1.80 -3.00
C GLN A 367 -27.64 -0.48 -3.74
N HIS A 368 -26.62 -0.40 -4.61
CA HIS A 368 -26.43 0.77 -5.48
C HIS A 368 -27.56 0.90 -6.50
N ALA A 369 -28.03 -0.21 -7.08
CA ALA A 369 -29.13 -0.20 -8.04
C ALA A 369 -30.44 0.26 -7.41
N ASP A 370 -30.79 -0.25 -6.21
CA ASP A 370 -31.99 0.16 -5.47
C ASP A 370 -31.93 1.65 -5.10
N ASN A 371 -30.77 2.13 -4.61
CA ASN A 371 -30.54 3.55 -4.30
C ASN A 371 -30.64 4.43 -5.55
N ALA A 372 -30.05 3.99 -6.67
CA ALA A 372 -30.13 4.71 -7.93
C ALA A 372 -31.56 4.74 -8.46
N ALA A 373 -32.30 3.60 -8.48
CA ALA A 373 -33.69 3.53 -8.91
C ALA A 373 -34.59 4.45 -8.08
N LYS A 374 -34.43 4.45 -6.75
CA LYS A 374 -35.19 5.32 -5.84
C LYS A 374 -34.94 6.81 -6.06
N ARG A 375 -33.67 7.22 -6.28
CA ARG A 375 -33.29 8.63 -6.37
C ARG A 375 -33.33 9.17 -7.79
N LEU A 376 -32.96 8.37 -8.80
CA LEU A 376 -32.80 8.79 -10.20
C LEU A 376 -34.01 8.41 -11.08
N GLY A 377 -34.71 7.34 -10.76
CA GLY A 377 -35.92 6.92 -11.48
C GLY A 377 -36.96 8.02 -11.61
N PRO A 378 -37.29 8.78 -10.53
CA PRO A 378 -38.22 9.92 -10.61
C PRO A 378 -37.77 11.08 -11.52
N LEU A 379 -36.50 11.09 -11.96
CA LEU A 379 -35.93 12.07 -12.91
C LEU A 379 -36.01 11.56 -14.37
N GLY A 380 -36.67 10.44 -14.61
CA GLY A 380 -36.77 9.81 -15.92
C GLY A 380 -35.52 9.06 -16.37
N VAL A 381 -34.59 8.75 -15.43
CA VAL A 381 -33.36 7.99 -15.72
C VAL A 381 -33.66 6.50 -15.65
N LYS A 382 -33.31 5.77 -16.70
CA LYS A 382 -33.50 4.32 -16.81
C LYS A 382 -32.27 3.60 -16.20
N VAL A 383 -32.47 3.05 -15.00
CA VAL A 383 -31.44 2.29 -14.27
C VAL A 383 -31.68 0.79 -14.47
N ALA A 384 -30.60 0.06 -14.76
CA ALA A 384 -30.64 -1.40 -14.89
C ALA A 384 -29.62 -2.06 -13.95
N PHE A 385 -29.91 -3.29 -13.52
CA PHE A 385 -29.05 -4.12 -12.71
C PHE A 385 -28.58 -5.34 -13.50
N LEU A 386 -27.28 -5.58 -13.59
CA LEU A 386 -26.69 -6.67 -14.38
C LEU A 386 -25.65 -7.45 -13.57
N THR A 387 -25.97 -8.74 -13.30
CA THR A 387 -25.06 -9.70 -12.66
C THR A 387 -25.01 -11.01 -13.45
N ALA A 388 -24.15 -11.94 -13.01
CA ALA A 388 -24.05 -13.26 -13.62
C ALA A 388 -25.34 -14.10 -13.45
N ASN A 389 -26.05 -13.91 -12.35
CA ASN A 389 -27.15 -14.75 -11.88
C ASN A 389 -28.52 -14.40 -12.47
N ILE A 390 -28.62 -13.45 -13.41
CA ILE A 390 -29.89 -13.10 -14.07
C ILE A 390 -30.32 -14.21 -15.03
N LYS A 391 -31.62 -14.64 -14.96
CA LYS A 391 -32.20 -15.65 -15.85
C LYS A 391 -32.01 -15.24 -17.32
N SER A 392 -31.73 -16.21 -18.19
CA SER A 392 -31.32 -16.02 -19.59
C SER A 392 -32.21 -15.05 -20.39
N ALA A 393 -33.53 -15.21 -20.34
CA ALA A 393 -34.46 -14.37 -21.08
C ALA A 393 -34.46 -12.90 -20.66
N GLY A 394 -34.37 -12.62 -19.35
CA GLY A 394 -34.23 -11.24 -18.82
C GLY A 394 -32.91 -10.61 -19.17
N ARG A 395 -31.84 -11.40 -19.15
CA ARG A 395 -30.46 -10.96 -19.48
C ARG A 395 -30.37 -10.53 -20.95
N GLU A 396 -30.94 -11.29 -21.87
CA GLU A 396 -30.88 -11.00 -23.31
C GLU A 396 -31.58 -9.68 -23.66
N ASN A 397 -32.78 -9.44 -23.10
CA ASN A 397 -33.51 -8.17 -23.27
C ASN A 397 -32.69 -6.98 -22.71
N LEU A 398 -32.06 -7.15 -21.54
CA LEU A 398 -31.26 -6.11 -20.92
C LEU A 398 -30.01 -5.78 -21.77
N LEU A 399 -29.32 -6.80 -22.28
CA LEU A 399 -28.15 -6.60 -23.15
C LEU A 399 -28.54 -5.93 -24.47
N LYS A 400 -29.69 -6.24 -25.02
CA LYS A 400 -30.23 -5.55 -26.19
C LYS A 400 -30.54 -4.09 -25.90
N ALA A 401 -31.19 -3.79 -24.76
CA ALA A 401 -31.51 -2.42 -24.34
C ALA A 401 -30.24 -1.58 -24.06
N LEU A 402 -29.18 -2.18 -23.54
CA LEU A 402 -27.88 -1.52 -23.40
C LEU A 402 -27.28 -1.15 -24.76
N LYS A 403 -27.33 -2.08 -25.71
CA LYS A 403 -26.80 -1.89 -27.06
C LYS A 403 -27.59 -0.86 -27.87
N THR A 404 -28.91 -0.74 -27.68
CA THR A 404 -29.73 0.27 -28.33
C THR A 404 -29.69 1.64 -27.66
N GLY A 405 -29.19 1.73 -26.42
CA GLY A 405 -29.11 2.96 -25.65
C GLY A 405 -30.38 3.28 -24.87
N ASP A 406 -31.28 2.29 -24.66
CA ASP A 406 -32.52 2.45 -23.90
C ASP A 406 -32.27 2.45 -22.38
N ILE A 407 -31.05 2.12 -21.93
CA ILE A 407 -30.62 2.17 -20.53
C ILE A 407 -29.57 3.25 -20.39
N ASP A 408 -29.80 4.17 -19.44
CA ASP A 408 -28.88 5.29 -19.15
C ASP A 408 -27.77 4.89 -18.18
N ILE A 409 -28.12 4.16 -17.12
CA ILE A 409 -27.18 3.73 -16.08
C ILE A 409 -27.34 2.23 -15.85
N VAL A 410 -26.26 1.46 -15.98
CA VAL A 410 -26.23 0.06 -15.60
C VAL A 410 -25.31 -0.14 -14.39
N ILE A 411 -25.80 -0.86 -13.39
CA ILE A 411 -25.09 -1.16 -12.14
C ILE A 411 -24.91 -2.66 -12.03
N GLY A 412 -23.71 -3.11 -11.69
CA GLY A 412 -23.47 -4.56 -11.60
C GLY A 412 -22.05 -4.92 -11.17
N THR A 413 -21.72 -6.19 -11.40
CA THR A 413 -20.41 -6.75 -11.10
C THR A 413 -19.60 -6.98 -12.38
N HIS A 414 -18.70 -7.95 -12.40
CA HIS A 414 -17.89 -8.32 -13.58
C HIS A 414 -18.69 -8.61 -14.84
N ALA A 415 -20.01 -8.85 -14.75
CA ALA A 415 -20.89 -9.02 -15.91
C ALA A 415 -20.89 -7.79 -16.84
N LEU A 416 -20.60 -6.58 -16.31
CA LEU A 416 -20.59 -5.32 -17.07
C LEU A 416 -19.49 -5.27 -18.15
N PHE A 417 -18.36 -5.97 -17.96
CA PHE A 417 -17.28 -6.03 -18.94
C PHE A 417 -17.15 -7.40 -19.63
N SER A 418 -18.14 -8.30 -19.47
CA SER A 418 -18.18 -9.57 -20.19
C SER A 418 -18.22 -9.35 -21.71
N ARG A 419 -17.74 -10.34 -22.50
CA ARG A 419 -17.66 -10.24 -23.98
C ARG A 419 -19.00 -9.88 -24.63
N ASN A 420 -20.10 -10.36 -24.07
CA ASN A 420 -21.44 -10.18 -24.62
C ASN A 420 -22.11 -8.84 -24.22
N THR A 421 -21.53 -8.09 -23.31
CA THR A 421 -22.06 -6.79 -22.87
C THR A 421 -21.52 -5.70 -23.79
N ASN A 422 -22.37 -5.08 -24.55
CA ASN A 422 -22.05 -4.00 -25.46
C ASN A 422 -22.93 -2.78 -25.14
N TYR A 423 -22.30 -1.61 -25.23
CA TYR A 423 -22.96 -0.32 -24.99
C TYR A 423 -23.12 0.42 -26.30
N LYS A 424 -24.14 1.29 -26.40
CA LYS A 424 -24.28 2.21 -27.52
C LYS A 424 -23.25 3.35 -27.44
N LYS A 425 -23.12 3.96 -26.24
CA LYS A 425 -22.24 5.10 -25.98
C LYS A 425 -21.82 5.11 -24.50
N LEU A 426 -20.93 4.20 -24.11
CA LEU A 426 -20.40 4.21 -22.73
C LEU A 426 -19.41 5.37 -22.57
N GLN A 427 -19.79 6.40 -21.81
CA GLN A 427 -18.99 7.60 -21.58
C GLN A 427 -18.42 7.68 -20.17
N LEU A 428 -19.02 6.99 -19.18
CA LEU A 428 -18.50 6.99 -17.81
C LEU A 428 -18.51 5.59 -17.22
N ALA A 429 -17.36 5.18 -16.68
CA ALA A 429 -17.22 4.01 -15.82
C ALA A 429 -16.94 4.45 -14.37
N VAL A 430 -17.85 4.12 -13.46
CA VAL A 430 -17.68 4.31 -12.02
C VAL A 430 -17.26 2.98 -11.40
N ILE A 431 -16.16 2.95 -10.66
CA ILE A 431 -15.60 1.74 -10.04
C ILE A 431 -15.58 1.95 -8.53
N ASP A 432 -16.47 1.27 -7.81
CA ASP A 432 -16.53 1.34 -6.35
C ASP A 432 -15.58 0.32 -5.71
N GLU A 433 -14.99 0.68 -4.57
CA GLU A 433 -14.00 -0.12 -3.83
C GLU A 433 -12.87 -0.61 -4.76
N GLN A 434 -12.23 0.32 -5.45
CA GLN A 434 -11.25 0.04 -6.52
C GLN A 434 -10.17 -0.99 -6.14
N HIS A 435 -9.81 -1.09 -4.85
CA HIS A 435 -8.80 -2.03 -4.35
C HIS A 435 -9.22 -3.50 -4.48
N ARG A 436 -10.51 -3.77 -4.72
CA ARG A 436 -11.06 -5.12 -4.95
C ARG A 436 -10.99 -5.55 -6.42
N PHE A 437 -10.63 -4.65 -7.34
CA PHE A 437 -10.52 -4.93 -8.77
C PHE A 437 -9.06 -4.91 -9.22
N GLY A 438 -8.63 -5.96 -9.90
CA GLY A 438 -7.32 -6.01 -10.56
C GLY A 438 -7.21 -5.01 -11.72
N VAL A 439 -5.99 -4.66 -12.11
CA VAL A 439 -5.71 -3.72 -13.22
C VAL A 439 -6.37 -4.18 -14.52
N ALA A 440 -6.27 -5.47 -14.86
CA ALA A 440 -6.86 -6.03 -16.06
C ALA A 440 -8.40 -5.93 -16.10
N GLN A 441 -9.06 -6.03 -14.94
CA GLN A 441 -10.51 -5.90 -14.84
C GLN A 441 -10.94 -4.45 -15.05
N ARG A 442 -10.24 -3.49 -14.48
CA ARG A 442 -10.48 -2.05 -14.70
C ARG A 442 -10.29 -1.67 -16.17
N GLU A 443 -9.20 -2.14 -16.76
CA GLU A 443 -8.92 -1.92 -18.18
C GLU A 443 -10.01 -2.53 -19.09
N SER A 444 -10.58 -3.67 -18.72
CA SER A 444 -11.64 -4.34 -19.48
C SER A 444 -12.94 -3.53 -19.57
N ILE A 445 -13.32 -2.79 -18.52
CA ILE A 445 -14.52 -1.91 -18.59
C ILE A 445 -14.23 -0.65 -19.40
N VAL A 446 -13.03 -0.06 -19.25
CA VAL A 446 -12.61 1.11 -20.02
C VAL A 446 -12.58 0.78 -21.52
N ALA A 447 -12.07 -0.41 -21.87
CA ALA A 447 -12.02 -0.88 -23.26
C ALA A 447 -13.39 -0.98 -23.92
N LYS A 448 -14.49 -1.19 -23.15
CA LYS A 448 -15.85 -1.24 -23.67
C LYS A 448 -16.37 0.10 -24.24
N GLY A 449 -15.83 1.21 -23.76
CA GLY A 449 -16.20 2.54 -24.22
C GLY A 449 -15.14 3.18 -25.14
N ARG A 450 -14.04 2.48 -25.46
CA ARG A 450 -13.02 3.00 -26.38
C ARG A 450 -13.53 3.14 -27.80
N VAL A 451 -13.32 4.29 -28.37
CA VAL A 451 -13.59 4.59 -29.78
C VAL A 451 -12.28 5.07 -30.39
N SER A 452 -11.81 4.38 -31.45
CA SER A 452 -10.58 4.74 -32.15
C SER A 452 -10.95 5.32 -33.51
N GLU A 453 -10.45 6.53 -33.81
CA GLU A 453 -10.60 7.22 -35.07
C GLU A 453 -9.23 7.69 -35.57
N GLY A 454 -8.73 7.06 -36.64
CA GLY A 454 -7.41 7.36 -37.19
C GLY A 454 -6.27 7.05 -36.21
N LYS A 455 -5.47 8.07 -35.87
CA LYS A 455 -4.32 7.96 -34.91
C LYS A 455 -4.74 8.06 -33.44
N TYR A 456 -5.96 8.48 -33.15
CA TYR A 456 -6.38 8.88 -31.81
C TYR A 456 -7.42 7.91 -31.27
N THR A 457 -7.35 7.73 -29.96
CA THR A 457 -8.29 6.88 -29.23
C THR A 457 -8.95 7.69 -28.14
N HIS A 458 -10.28 7.78 -28.22
CA HIS A 458 -11.09 8.29 -27.12
C HIS A 458 -11.34 7.17 -26.12
N THR A 459 -11.09 7.44 -24.83
CA THR A 459 -11.42 6.53 -23.73
C THR A 459 -12.57 7.10 -22.91
N PRO A 460 -13.47 6.27 -22.36
CA PRO A 460 -14.51 6.77 -21.47
C PRO A 460 -13.89 7.41 -20.21
N ASP A 461 -14.63 8.35 -19.64
CA ASP A 461 -14.32 8.92 -18.34
C ASP A 461 -14.35 7.83 -17.26
N VAL A 462 -13.43 7.89 -16.29
CA VAL A 462 -13.34 6.91 -15.21
C VAL A 462 -13.37 7.61 -13.85
N LEU A 463 -14.32 7.22 -13.02
CA LEU A 463 -14.41 7.63 -11.63
C LEU A 463 -14.16 6.42 -10.73
N MET A 464 -13.03 6.39 -10.06
CA MET A 464 -12.70 5.39 -9.04
C MET A 464 -13.12 5.90 -7.66
N MET A 465 -13.71 5.04 -6.84
CA MET A 465 -14.08 5.37 -5.47
C MET A 465 -13.35 4.47 -4.49
N SER A 466 -12.94 5.04 -3.34
CA SER A 466 -12.35 4.29 -2.24
C SER A 466 -12.97 4.72 -0.91
N ALA A 467 -13.43 3.73 -0.12
CA ALA A 467 -13.90 3.95 1.24
C ALA A 467 -12.78 3.95 2.27
N THR A 468 -11.61 3.41 1.91
CA THR A 468 -10.40 3.61 2.72
C THR A 468 -9.72 4.87 2.25
N PRO A 469 -9.61 5.89 3.09
CA PRO A 469 -8.78 7.04 2.77
C PRO A 469 -7.34 6.55 2.53
N ILE A 470 -6.77 7.00 1.42
CA ILE A 470 -5.37 6.72 1.10
C ILE A 470 -4.60 7.98 1.48
N PRO A 471 -3.47 7.88 2.22
CA PRO A 471 -2.65 9.05 2.50
C PRO A 471 -2.37 9.82 1.21
N GLN A 472 -2.54 11.14 1.25
CA GLN A 472 -2.48 11.98 0.04
C GLN A 472 -1.18 11.79 -0.75
N THR A 473 -0.07 11.61 -0.05
CA THR A 473 1.23 11.32 -0.66
C THR A 473 1.26 9.98 -1.39
N LEU A 474 0.70 8.94 -0.79
CA LEU A 474 0.62 7.61 -1.41
C LEU A 474 -0.38 7.61 -2.57
N ALA A 475 -1.49 8.34 -2.44
CA ALA A 475 -2.48 8.48 -3.49
C ALA A 475 -1.90 9.19 -4.73
N LEU A 476 -1.16 10.26 -4.55
CA LEU A 476 -0.48 10.99 -5.63
C LEU A 476 0.61 10.16 -6.31
N THR A 477 1.17 9.17 -5.62
CA THR A 477 2.24 8.31 -6.14
C THR A 477 1.71 7.07 -6.83
N VAL A 478 0.90 6.30 -6.12
CA VAL A 478 0.38 5.00 -6.62
C VAL A 478 -0.65 5.21 -7.73
N PHE A 479 -1.36 6.33 -7.66
CA PHE A 479 -2.37 6.76 -8.63
C PHE A 479 -1.97 8.08 -9.29
N GLY A 480 -0.69 8.29 -9.54
CA GLY A 480 -0.13 9.52 -10.12
C GLY A 480 -0.66 9.88 -11.50
N ASP A 481 -1.32 8.94 -12.16
CA ASP A 481 -2.08 9.08 -13.40
C ASP A 481 -3.53 9.57 -13.17
N LEU A 482 -4.02 9.62 -11.91
CA LEU A 482 -5.38 10.06 -11.56
C LEU A 482 -5.37 11.42 -10.89
N ASP A 483 -6.41 12.22 -11.13
CA ASP A 483 -6.74 13.36 -10.27
C ASP A 483 -7.48 12.89 -9.03
N ILE A 484 -7.38 13.64 -7.94
CA ILE A 484 -7.92 13.23 -6.65
C ILE A 484 -8.90 14.27 -6.13
N SER A 485 -10.13 13.84 -5.84
CA SER A 485 -11.10 14.61 -5.05
C SER A 485 -11.30 13.94 -3.69
N THR A 486 -11.36 14.73 -2.64
CA THR A 486 -11.41 14.23 -1.26
C THR A 486 -12.61 14.79 -0.51
N ILE A 487 -13.47 13.90 0.03
CA ILE A 487 -14.58 14.27 0.92
C ILE A 487 -14.16 13.96 2.35
N ARG A 488 -13.77 14.98 3.10
CA ARG A 488 -13.35 14.87 4.53
C ARG A 488 -14.50 15.12 5.48
N THR A 489 -15.39 16.05 5.12
CA THR A 489 -16.52 16.47 5.96
C THR A 489 -17.61 15.40 5.94
N MET A 490 -17.98 14.92 7.14
CA MET A 490 -19.13 14.03 7.29
C MET A 490 -20.45 14.78 7.20
N PRO A 491 -21.53 14.17 6.67
CA PRO A 491 -22.87 14.77 6.71
C PRO A 491 -23.32 15.08 8.15
N GLU A 492 -24.10 16.14 8.31
CA GLU A 492 -24.66 16.54 9.60
C GLU A 492 -25.56 15.47 10.21
N GLY A 493 -25.63 15.43 11.54
CA GLY A 493 -26.46 14.47 12.30
C GLY A 493 -25.80 13.13 12.64
N ARG A 494 -24.61 12.84 12.11
CA ARG A 494 -23.88 11.61 12.42
C ARG A 494 -23.09 11.76 13.73
N LYS A 495 -23.34 10.84 14.69
CA LYS A 495 -22.60 10.78 15.96
C LYS A 495 -21.29 10.01 15.78
N SER A 496 -20.22 10.48 16.42
CA SER A 496 -18.94 9.75 16.44
C SER A 496 -19.09 8.39 17.13
N ILE A 497 -18.47 7.36 16.58
CA ILE A 497 -18.50 5.99 17.14
C ILE A 497 -17.55 5.95 18.33
N LYS A 498 -18.05 5.51 19.49
CA LYS A 498 -17.23 5.30 20.68
C LYS A 498 -16.52 3.96 20.59
N THR A 499 -15.19 3.97 20.60
CA THR A 499 -14.36 2.76 20.52
C THR A 499 -13.84 2.37 21.90
N TYR A 500 -14.00 1.11 22.30
CA TYR A 500 -13.55 0.55 23.57
C TYR A 500 -12.61 -0.63 23.33
N LEU A 501 -11.56 -0.70 24.14
CA LEU A 501 -10.59 -1.79 24.13
C LEU A 501 -10.89 -2.74 25.31
N SER A 502 -10.94 -4.03 25.06
CA SER A 502 -11.13 -5.06 26.08
C SER A 502 -10.12 -6.19 25.92
N VAL A 503 -9.55 -6.64 27.04
CA VAL A 503 -8.65 -7.80 27.04
C VAL A 503 -9.49 -9.08 27.11
N MET A 504 -9.09 -10.14 26.40
CA MET A 504 -9.71 -11.47 26.52
C MET A 504 -9.77 -11.95 27.95
N GLY A 505 -10.94 -12.45 28.36
CA GLY A 505 -11.29 -12.80 29.75
C GLY A 505 -12.17 -11.76 30.41
N HIS A 506 -12.42 -10.60 29.80
CA HIS A 506 -13.32 -9.55 30.28
C HIS A 506 -14.52 -9.29 29.37
N GLU A 507 -14.84 -10.25 28.47
CA GLU A 507 -15.92 -10.15 27.48
C GLU A 507 -17.30 -9.93 28.10
N ALA A 508 -17.51 -10.37 29.33
CA ALA A 508 -18.79 -10.21 30.04
C ALA A 508 -19.28 -8.75 30.10
N ASN A 509 -18.35 -7.79 30.26
CA ASN A 509 -18.68 -6.37 30.28
C ASN A 509 -19.14 -5.88 28.88
N VAL A 510 -18.51 -6.42 27.82
CA VAL A 510 -18.88 -6.11 26.44
C VAL A 510 -20.25 -6.69 26.11
N TYR A 511 -20.51 -7.94 26.50
CA TYR A 511 -21.79 -8.60 26.28
C TYR A 511 -22.93 -7.88 27.00
N GLU A 512 -22.70 -7.37 28.22
CA GLU A 512 -23.69 -6.59 28.95
C GLU A 512 -23.95 -5.22 28.28
N ALA A 513 -22.93 -4.56 27.76
CA ALA A 513 -23.09 -3.32 27.01
C ALA A 513 -23.90 -3.53 25.74
N VAL A 514 -23.63 -4.62 24.97
CA VAL A 514 -24.41 -5.00 23.79
C VAL A 514 -25.85 -5.34 24.15
N ARG A 515 -26.08 -6.04 25.28
CA ARG A 515 -27.42 -6.37 25.75
C ARG A 515 -28.29 -5.13 25.96
N LYS A 516 -27.76 -4.05 26.51
CA LYS A 516 -28.47 -2.78 26.68
C LYS A 516 -28.94 -2.19 25.36
N GLU A 517 -28.11 -2.27 24.32
CA GLU A 517 -28.49 -1.80 23.00
C GLU A 517 -29.53 -2.72 22.33
N LEU A 518 -29.42 -4.04 22.50
CA LEU A 518 -30.43 -4.99 22.03
C LEU A 518 -31.79 -4.79 22.75
N GLN A 519 -31.81 -4.49 24.04
CA GLN A 519 -33.02 -4.15 24.80
C GLN A 519 -33.66 -2.85 24.29
N ALA A 520 -32.87 -1.92 23.77
CA ALA A 520 -33.36 -0.72 23.12
C ALA A 520 -33.85 -0.94 21.67
N GLY A 521 -33.96 -2.20 21.20
CA GLY A 521 -34.40 -2.58 19.87
C GLY A 521 -33.34 -2.37 18.78
N ARG A 522 -32.05 -2.27 19.16
CA ARG A 522 -30.92 -2.12 18.25
C ARG A 522 -30.37 -3.47 17.82
N GLN A 523 -29.41 -3.44 16.89
CA GLN A 523 -28.76 -4.63 16.33
C GLN A 523 -27.25 -4.60 16.55
N ALA A 524 -26.62 -5.78 16.54
CA ALA A 524 -25.18 -5.92 16.80
C ALA A 524 -24.50 -6.84 15.79
N TYR A 525 -23.28 -6.48 15.42
CA TYR A 525 -22.32 -7.33 14.68
C TYR A 525 -21.30 -7.94 15.66
N PHE A 526 -20.97 -9.22 15.44
CA PHE A 526 -19.87 -9.92 16.06
C PHE A 526 -18.96 -10.45 14.95
N VAL A 527 -17.71 -9.98 14.88
CA VAL A 527 -16.77 -10.28 13.80
C VAL A 527 -15.57 -11.05 14.33
N TYR A 528 -15.25 -12.15 13.67
CA TYR A 528 -14.14 -13.03 13.99
C TYR A 528 -13.10 -13.02 12.87
N PRO A 529 -11.78 -13.07 13.17
CA PRO A 529 -10.75 -13.06 12.14
C PRO A 529 -10.78 -14.34 11.31
N ARG A 530 -10.45 -14.21 10.04
CA ARG A 530 -10.14 -15.34 9.18
C ARG A 530 -8.70 -15.78 9.45
N ILE A 531 -8.47 -17.02 9.88
CA ILE A 531 -7.12 -17.54 10.04
C ILE A 531 -6.56 -17.77 8.62
N SER A 532 -5.34 -17.25 8.35
CA SER A 532 -4.69 -17.15 7.04
C SER A 532 -4.86 -18.35 6.09
N GLU A 533 -4.98 -18.02 4.78
CA GLU A 533 -5.35 -18.94 3.69
C GLU A 533 -4.35 -20.05 3.35
N GLU A 534 -3.18 -20.10 4.00
CA GLU A 534 -2.08 -20.98 3.59
C GLU A 534 -2.29 -22.49 3.81
N SER A 535 -3.35 -22.89 4.51
CA SER A 535 -3.75 -24.30 4.60
C SER A 535 -5.26 -24.46 4.79
N GLN A 536 -5.86 -25.48 4.13
CA GLN A 536 -7.25 -25.88 4.30
C GLN A 536 -7.59 -26.16 5.78
N GLU A 537 -6.65 -26.65 6.56
CA GLU A 537 -6.75 -26.89 7.99
C GLU A 537 -6.98 -25.62 8.83
N ASN A 538 -6.41 -24.48 8.43
CA ASN A 538 -6.57 -23.20 9.12
C ASN A 538 -7.93 -22.56 8.81
N GLN A 539 -8.47 -22.74 7.60
CA GLN A 539 -9.82 -22.29 7.25
C GLN A 539 -10.89 -23.04 8.04
N ASP A 540 -10.72 -24.33 8.25
CA ASP A 540 -11.63 -25.16 9.04
C ASP A 540 -11.58 -24.82 10.55
N LYS A 541 -10.42 -24.41 11.07
CA LYS A 541 -10.27 -23.94 12.47
C LYS A 541 -10.97 -22.59 12.69
N SER A 542 -10.91 -21.65 11.73
CA SER A 542 -11.59 -20.35 11.86
C SER A 542 -13.11 -20.48 11.77
N LEU A 543 -13.60 -21.37 10.91
CA LEU A 543 -15.01 -21.73 10.80
C LEU A 543 -15.54 -22.36 12.07
N LYS A 544 -14.79 -23.32 12.65
CA LYS A 544 -15.14 -23.93 13.95
C LYS A 544 -15.22 -22.87 15.04
N SER A 545 -14.28 -21.96 15.11
CA SER A 545 -14.27 -20.87 16.11
C SER A 545 -15.49 -19.96 15.98
N ALA A 546 -15.83 -19.51 14.77
CA ALA A 546 -17.00 -18.67 14.53
C ALA A 546 -18.32 -19.42 14.83
N GLN A 547 -18.39 -20.70 14.52
CA GLN A 547 -19.55 -21.56 14.75
C GLN A 547 -19.74 -21.93 16.24
N GLU A 548 -18.64 -22.14 16.96
CA GLU A 548 -18.64 -22.35 18.42
C GLU A 548 -19.12 -21.08 19.13
N MET A 549 -18.62 -19.92 18.73
CA MET A 549 -19.02 -18.64 19.31
C MET A 549 -20.45 -18.26 18.93
N PHE A 550 -20.90 -18.53 17.70
CA PHE A 550 -22.30 -18.39 17.35
C PHE A 550 -23.20 -19.23 18.28
N THR A 551 -22.85 -20.51 18.50
CA THR A 551 -23.59 -21.40 19.39
C THR A 551 -23.54 -20.90 20.84
N PHE A 552 -22.40 -20.37 21.28
CA PHE A 552 -22.26 -19.78 22.62
C PHE A 552 -23.09 -18.51 22.79
N LEU A 553 -23.04 -17.59 21.83
CA LEU A 553 -23.82 -16.35 21.87
C LEU A 553 -25.33 -16.62 21.82
N SER A 554 -25.76 -17.49 20.90
CA SER A 554 -27.20 -17.79 20.74
C SER A 554 -27.81 -18.59 21.87
N ASN A 555 -27.06 -19.51 22.54
CA ASN A 555 -27.63 -20.41 23.54
C ASN A 555 -27.36 -19.97 24.97
N LYS A 556 -26.24 -19.25 25.22
CA LYS A 556 -25.83 -18.89 26.57
C LYS A 556 -25.85 -17.39 26.88
N VAL A 557 -25.41 -16.57 25.91
CA VAL A 557 -25.29 -15.13 26.13
C VAL A 557 -26.59 -14.40 25.79
N TYR A 558 -27.17 -14.67 24.62
CA TYR A 558 -28.35 -13.96 24.08
C TYR A 558 -29.45 -14.92 23.61
N PRO A 559 -29.93 -15.86 24.44
CA PRO A 559 -30.93 -16.84 24.04
C PRO A 559 -32.29 -16.21 23.66
N GLU A 560 -32.53 -14.98 24.12
CA GLU A 560 -33.74 -14.21 23.85
C GLU A 560 -33.74 -13.48 22.51
N TYR A 561 -32.57 -13.42 21.81
CA TYR A 561 -32.40 -12.70 20.54
C TYR A 561 -32.09 -13.62 19.39
N LYS A 562 -32.61 -13.29 18.23
CA LYS A 562 -32.33 -14.06 17.00
C LYS A 562 -30.95 -13.74 16.47
N CYS A 563 -30.10 -14.77 16.43
CA CYS A 563 -28.75 -14.71 15.89
C CYS A 563 -28.69 -15.36 14.50
N ALA A 564 -27.86 -14.83 13.61
CA ALA A 564 -27.50 -15.44 12.32
C ALA A 564 -25.99 -15.53 12.18
N LEU A 565 -25.52 -16.57 11.47
CA LEU A 565 -24.10 -16.79 11.17
C LEU A 565 -23.87 -16.69 9.67
N VAL A 566 -22.90 -15.85 9.26
CA VAL A 566 -22.49 -15.68 7.85
C VAL A 566 -20.97 -15.86 7.74
N HIS A 567 -20.55 -16.74 6.84
CA HIS A 567 -19.13 -17.02 6.60
C HIS A 567 -18.82 -17.26 5.12
N GLY A 568 -17.57 -17.32 4.73
CA GLY A 568 -17.14 -17.43 3.33
C GLY A 568 -17.55 -18.73 2.60
N LYS A 569 -18.04 -19.76 3.33
CA LYS A 569 -18.58 -21.00 2.75
C LYS A 569 -20.12 -21.00 2.69
N THR A 570 -20.79 -19.96 3.19
CA THR A 570 -22.26 -19.82 3.07
C THR A 570 -22.61 -19.58 1.61
N GLU A 571 -23.59 -20.31 1.08
CA GLU A 571 -24.05 -20.08 -0.29
C GLU A 571 -24.59 -18.65 -0.46
N GLU A 572 -24.32 -18.05 -1.62
CA GLU A 572 -24.63 -16.63 -1.89
C GLU A 572 -26.14 -16.33 -1.71
N THR A 573 -27.02 -17.25 -2.08
CA THR A 573 -28.47 -17.13 -1.89
C THR A 573 -28.87 -17.11 -0.42
N GLU A 574 -28.28 -17.98 0.39
CA GLU A 574 -28.48 -18.05 1.84
C GLU A 574 -27.87 -16.84 2.53
N GLN A 575 -26.67 -16.45 2.13
CA GLN A 575 -26.00 -15.25 2.63
C GLN A 575 -26.85 -14.00 2.42
N ASN A 576 -27.41 -13.82 1.22
CA ASN A 576 -28.27 -12.69 0.90
C ASN A 576 -29.55 -12.71 1.76
N ALA A 577 -30.18 -13.87 1.95
CA ALA A 577 -31.37 -14.00 2.78
C ALA A 577 -31.11 -13.66 4.27
N LEU A 578 -29.95 -14.09 4.81
CA LEU A 578 -29.55 -13.77 6.18
C LEU A 578 -29.26 -12.28 6.36
N LEU A 579 -28.57 -11.67 5.40
CA LEU A 579 -28.28 -10.23 5.42
C LEU A 579 -29.54 -9.37 5.23
N ASP A 580 -30.48 -9.79 4.39
CA ASP A 580 -31.78 -9.14 4.26
C ASP A 580 -32.57 -9.24 5.56
N SER A 581 -32.61 -10.41 6.22
CA SER A 581 -33.27 -10.58 7.52
C SER A 581 -32.64 -9.72 8.63
N PHE A 582 -31.34 -9.48 8.55
CA PHE A 582 -30.66 -8.57 9.47
C PHE A 582 -30.98 -7.11 9.15
N ARG A 583 -31.01 -6.73 7.87
CA ARG A 583 -31.38 -5.38 7.43
C ARG A 583 -32.83 -5.02 7.84
N ASP A 584 -33.73 -5.97 7.70
CA ASP A 584 -35.16 -5.78 8.02
C ASP A 584 -35.46 -5.86 9.53
N GLY A 585 -34.44 -6.12 10.38
CA GLY A 585 -34.57 -6.16 11.83
C GLY A 585 -35.14 -7.47 12.40
N THR A 586 -35.41 -8.47 11.56
CA THR A 586 -35.86 -9.80 12.03
C THR A 586 -34.77 -10.60 12.70
N THR A 587 -33.52 -10.35 12.36
CA THR A 587 -32.32 -10.85 13.05
C THR A 587 -31.71 -9.73 13.86
N ASN A 588 -31.39 -9.99 15.14
CA ASN A 588 -30.87 -8.98 16.08
C ASN A 588 -29.35 -8.97 16.12
N ILE A 589 -28.72 -10.14 15.96
CA ILE A 589 -27.27 -10.31 16.07
C ILE A 589 -26.77 -11.03 14.81
N LEU A 590 -25.78 -10.44 14.14
CA LEU A 590 -25.09 -11.05 13.01
C LEU A 590 -23.67 -11.44 13.45
N VAL A 591 -23.42 -12.74 13.52
CA VAL A 591 -22.07 -13.30 13.72
C VAL A 591 -21.46 -13.55 12.36
N ALA A 592 -20.26 -13.05 12.13
CA ALA A 592 -19.62 -13.18 10.83
C ALA A 592 -18.09 -13.30 10.92
N THR A 593 -17.52 -13.94 9.92
CA THR A 593 -16.10 -13.77 9.60
C THR A 593 -15.94 -12.51 8.72
N THR A 594 -14.78 -12.27 8.14
CA THR A 594 -14.45 -11.08 7.32
C THR A 594 -15.42 -10.75 6.17
N VAL A 595 -16.41 -11.59 5.89
CA VAL A 595 -17.45 -11.37 4.88
C VAL A 595 -18.28 -10.08 5.11
N VAL A 596 -18.33 -9.57 6.34
CA VAL A 596 -19.03 -8.30 6.69
C VAL A 596 -18.27 -7.04 6.19
N GLU A 597 -17.06 -7.18 5.67
CA GLU A 597 -16.38 -6.07 4.97
C GLU A 597 -17.20 -5.56 3.78
N VAL A 598 -18.15 -6.36 3.28
CA VAL A 598 -18.92 -6.04 2.10
C VAL A 598 -20.25 -5.34 2.44
N GLY A 599 -20.20 -4.04 2.43
CA GLY A 599 -21.19 -3.06 1.99
C GLY A 599 -22.63 -3.04 2.57
N VAL A 600 -23.04 -3.88 3.53
CA VAL A 600 -24.44 -3.85 4.02
C VAL A 600 -24.68 -2.62 4.88
N ASP A 601 -25.65 -1.80 4.49
CA ASP A 601 -26.08 -0.63 5.23
C ASP A 601 -27.25 -0.99 6.16
N VAL A 602 -26.98 -1.03 7.47
CA VAL A 602 -28.00 -1.30 8.50
C VAL A 602 -28.00 -0.16 9.52
N PRO A 603 -28.85 0.87 9.32
CA PRO A 603 -28.86 2.05 10.20
C PRO A 603 -29.18 1.75 11.66
N ASN A 604 -29.91 0.65 11.94
CA ASN A 604 -30.27 0.21 13.29
C ASN A 604 -29.15 -0.56 14.02
N ALA A 605 -28.08 -0.95 13.31
CA ALA A 605 -26.94 -1.61 13.95
C ALA A 605 -26.04 -0.58 14.66
N THR A 606 -26.04 -0.63 16.00
CA THR A 606 -25.29 0.31 16.85
C THR A 606 -24.08 -0.30 17.49
N CYS A 607 -23.93 -1.62 17.54
CA CYS A 607 -22.81 -2.31 18.14
C CYS A 607 -21.99 -3.09 17.12
N MET A 608 -20.67 -2.89 17.16
CA MET A 608 -19.67 -3.70 16.47
C MET A 608 -18.74 -4.31 17.50
N VAL A 609 -18.70 -5.63 17.59
CA VAL A 609 -17.77 -6.38 18.44
C VAL A 609 -16.77 -7.10 17.55
N ILE A 610 -15.49 -6.84 17.69
CA ILE A 610 -14.42 -7.46 16.92
C ILE A 610 -13.56 -8.30 17.86
N GLU A 611 -13.63 -9.60 17.69
CA GLU A 611 -12.85 -10.57 18.46
C GLU A 611 -11.46 -10.76 17.86
N HIS A 612 -10.45 -10.95 18.70
CA HIS A 612 -9.06 -11.01 18.26
C HIS A 612 -8.64 -9.82 17.39
N ALA A 613 -9.01 -8.62 17.78
CA ALA A 613 -8.76 -7.39 17.03
C ALA A 613 -7.26 -7.15 16.71
N ASP A 614 -6.36 -7.74 17.50
CA ASP A 614 -4.91 -7.74 17.29
C ASP A 614 -4.46 -8.45 16.00
N ARG A 615 -5.31 -9.30 15.41
CA ARG A 615 -5.04 -10.05 14.17
C ARG A 615 -5.48 -9.34 12.89
N PHE A 616 -6.23 -8.25 13.02
CA PHE A 616 -6.71 -7.47 11.88
C PHE A 616 -5.75 -6.34 11.50
N GLY A 617 -5.75 -5.98 10.22
CA GLY A 617 -5.09 -4.76 9.74
C GLY A 617 -5.81 -3.50 10.24
N LEU A 618 -5.09 -2.40 10.39
CA LEU A 618 -5.67 -1.14 10.88
C LEU A 618 -6.76 -0.60 9.95
N ALA A 619 -6.53 -0.65 8.64
CA ALA A 619 -7.53 -0.26 7.63
C ALA A 619 -8.78 -1.14 7.68
N GLU A 620 -8.63 -2.45 7.90
CA GLU A 620 -9.73 -3.42 8.02
C GLU A 620 -10.59 -3.15 9.27
N LEU A 621 -9.94 -2.92 10.42
CA LEU A 621 -10.62 -2.52 11.65
C LEU A 621 -11.40 -1.22 11.48
N HIS A 622 -10.85 -0.24 10.75
CA HIS A 622 -11.51 1.01 10.46
C HIS A 622 -12.75 0.80 9.58
N GLN A 623 -12.66 -0.03 8.54
CA GLN A 623 -13.80 -0.37 7.70
C GLN A 623 -14.91 -1.08 8.49
N LEU A 624 -14.56 -2.06 9.33
CA LEU A 624 -15.51 -2.76 10.18
C LEU A 624 -16.18 -1.79 11.16
N ARG A 625 -15.42 -0.92 11.82
CA ARG A 625 -15.98 0.13 12.68
C ARG A 625 -16.98 1.01 11.94
N GLY A 626 -16.70 1.38 10.70
CA GLY A 626 -17.56 2.20 9.84
C GLY A 626 -18.89 1.53 9.43
N ARG A 627 -19.09 0.23 9.72
CA ARG A 627 -20.36 -0.48 9.47
C ARG A 627 -21.45 -0.12 10.46
N VAL A 628 -21.12 0.43 11.60
CA VAL A 628 -22.06 1.01 12.55
C VAL A 628 -22.03 2.53 12.52
N GLY A 629 -22.95 3.20 13.21
CA GLY A 629 -22.99 4.67 13.24
C GLY A 629 -23.58 5.31 11.97
N ARG A 630 -24.45 4.60 11.27
CA ARG A 630 -25.16 5.11 10.08
C ARG A 630 -26.54 5.67 10.37
N GLY A 631 -27.06 5.44 11.58
CA GLY A 631 -28.29 6.01 12.12
C GLY A 631 -28.06 7.20 13.03
N SER A 632 -29.14 7.75 13.61
CA SER A 632 -29.11 8.85 14.59
C SER A 632 -28.71 8.43 16.01
N ALA A 633 -28.71 7.12 16.29
CA ALA A 633 -28.36 6.57 17.59
C ALA A 633 -26.84 6.57 17.84
N GLN A 634 -26.43 6.64 19.12
CA GLN A 634 -25.04 6.48 19.48
C GLN A 634 -24.58 5.05 19.14
N SER A 635 -23.41 4.91 18.53
CA SER A 635 -22.86 3.60 18.17
C SER A 635 -21.54 3.33 18.88
N TYR A 636 -21.26 2.05 19.05
CA TYR A 636 -20.16 1.53 19.86
C TYR A 636 -19.37 0.49 19.07
N CYS A 637 -18.05 0.54 19.18
CA CYS A 637 -17.13 -0.47 18.64
C CYS A 637 -16.30 -1.04 19.79
N PHE A 638 -16.37 -2.34 20.00
CA PHE A 638 -15.62 -3.06 21.03
C PHE A 638 -14.55 -3.91 20.36
N LEU A 639 -13.28 -3.65 20.71
CA LEU A 639 -12.11 -4.36 20.19
C LEU A 639 -11.58 -5.28 21.29
N ILE A 640 -11.76 -6.58 21.12
CA ILE A 640 -11.32 -7.61 22.08
C ILE A 640 -10.00 -8.17 21.57
N TYR A 641 -8.95 -8.14 22.39
CA TYR A 641 -7.60 -8.53 22.01
C TYR A 641 -6.95 -9.51 22.99
N GLY A 642 -6.00 -10.30 22.49
CA GLY A 642 -5.30 -11.33 23.26
C GLY A 642 -4.32 -10.77 24.30
N LYS A 643 -4.03 -11.54 25.36
CA LYS A 643 -3.09 -11.14 26.43
C LYS A 643 -1.64 -10.99 25.92
N ASN A 644 -1.27 -11.71 24.87
CA ASN A 644 0.08 -11.73 24.27
C ASN A 644 0.15 -10.90 22.98
N ILE A 645 -0.38 -9.68 23.02
CA ILE A 645 -0.36 -8.77 21.88
C ILE A 645 1.05 -8.22 21.62
N THR A 646 1.44 -8.09 20.35
CA THR A 646 2.71 -7.48 19.95
C THR A 646 2.68 -5.96 20.15
N GLN A 647 3.85 -5.32 20.24
CA GLN A 647 3.96 -3.86 20.36
C GLN A 647 3.23 -3.15 19.19
N THR A 648 3.45 -3.63 17.96
CA THR A 648 2.76 -3.10 16.78
C THR A 648 1.23 -3.28 16.85
N GLY A 649 0.76 -4.40 17.42
CA GLY A 649 -0.67 -4.63 17.67
C GLY A 649 -1.24 -3.60 18.65
N ILE A 650 -0.53 -3.29 19.73
CA ILE A 650 -0.92 -2.26 20.71
C ILE A 650 -1.05 -0.90 20.02
N GLU A 651 -0.06 -0.52 19.22
CA GLU A 651 -0.03 0.76 18.49
C GLU A 651 -1.19 0.89 17.50
N ARG A 652 -1.54 -0.20 16.77
CA ARG A 652 -2.72 -0.23 15.88
C ARG A 652 -4.03 0.00 16.64
N LEU A 653 -4.26 -0.74 17.74
CA LEU A 653 -5.48 -0.61 18.52
C LEU A 653 -5.58 0.78 19.18
N LYS A 654 -4.46 1.33 19.65
CA LYS A 654 -4.37 2.67 20.21
C LYS A 654 -4.74 3.74 19.19
N ALA A 655 -4.18 3.67 18.00
CA ALA A 655 -4.50 4.59 16.89
C ALA A 655 -6.01 4.58 16.57
N LEU A 656 -6.64 3.40 16.52
CA LEU A 656 -8.07 3.29 16.26
C LEU A 656 -8.94 3.79 17.41
N HIS A 657 -8.47 3.68 18.65
CA HIS A 657 -9.16 4.20 19.83
C HIS A 657 -9.10 5.74 19.90
N GLU A 658 -7.95 6.34 19.58
CA GLU A 658 -7.69 7.77 19.71
C GLU A 658 -8.36 8.63 18.63
N THR A 659 -8.59 8.07 17.43
CA THR A 659 -9.19 8.84 16.34
C THR A 659 -10.27 8.09 15.58
N THR A 660 -11.28 8.85 15.13
CA THR A 660 -12.29 8.37 14.18
C THR A 660 -12.01 8.82 12.76
N ASP A 661 -11.00 9.68 12.55
CA ASP A 661 -10.61 10.21 11.24
C ASP A 661 -9.88 9.12 10.42
N GLY A 662 -10.52 8.65 9.35
CA GLY A 662 -9.98 7.61 8.49
C GLY A 662 -8.68 8.02 7.80
N PHE A 663 -8.44 9.31 7.51
CA PHE A 663 -7.17 9.78 6.91
C PHE A 663 -6.01 9.67 7.88
N LYS A 664 -6.21 10.04 9.15
CA LYS A 664 -5.19 9.86 10.20
C LYS A 664 -4.89 8.39 10.44
N ILE A 665 -5.92 7.54 10.44
CA ILE A 665 -5.77 6.08 10.58
C ILE A 665 -4.95 5.51 9.42
N ALA A 666 -5.20 5.95 8.20
CA ALA A 666 -4.44 5.51 7.03
C ALA A 666 -2.96 5.98 7.08
N GLU A 667 -2.69 7.17 7.60
CA GLU A 667 -1.32 7.65 7.82
C GLU A 667 -0.58 6.83 8.87
N GLU A 668 -1.25 6.46 9.97
CA GLU A 668 -0.68 5.60 11.01
C GLU A 668 -0.47 4.16 10.48
N ASP A 669 -1.42 3.60 9.71
CA ASP A 669 -1.25 2.28 9.09
C ASP A 669 0.00 2.24 8.18
N LEU A 670 0.22 3.31 7.39
CA LEU A 670 1.39 3.44 6.54
C LEU A 670 2.70 3.49 7.34
N LYS A 671 2.73 4.20 8.47
CA LYS A 671 3.90 4.26 9.36
C LYS A 671 4.20 2.90 10.02
N LEU A 672 3.15 2.19 10.45
CA LEU A 672 3.27 0.92 11.19
C LEU A 672 3.65 -0.27 10.30
N ARG A 673 3.31 -0.26 9.01
CA ARG A 673 3.68 -1.32 8.06
C ARG A 673 5.17 -1.34 7.73
N GLY A 674 5.84 -0.19 7.80
CA GLY A 674 7.26 -0.08 7.45
C GLY A 674 7.55 -0.21 5.95
N PRO A 675 8.82 -0.01 5.54
CA PRO A 675 9.20 0.12 4.12
C PRO A 675 9.03 -1.14 3.26
N GLY A 676 9.03 -2.33 3.86
CA GLY A 676 8.99 -3.61 3.12
C GLY A 676 7.60 -4.08 2.70
N GLU A 677 6.54 -3.69 3.42
CA GLU A 677 5.17 -4.17 3.14
C GLU A 677 4.38 -3.26 2.19
N VAL A 678 4.80 -2.01 2.01
CA VAL A 678 4.14 -1.08 1.10
C VAL A 678 4.33 -1.49 -0.36
N SER A 679 5.46 -2.07 -0.71
CA SER A 679 5.74 -2.60 -2.05
C SER A 679 4.88 -3.83 -2.40
N GLY A 680 4.48 -4.64 -1.42
CA GLY A 680 3.62 -5.82 -1.60
C GLY A 680 2.12 -5.51 -1.73
N THR A 681 1.66 -4.37 -1.20
CA THR A 681 0.25 -3.95 -1.25
C THR A 681 -0.08 -3.08 -2.46
N VAL A 682 0.91 -2.63 -3.23
CA VAL A 682 0.68 -1.98 -4.52
C VAL A 682 0.27 -3.04 -5.53
N GLN A 683 -1.01 -3.38 -5.55
CA GLN A 683 -1.69 -4.26 -6.52
C GLN A 683 -1.62 -3.74 -7.99
N SER A 684 -0.97 -2.64 -8.23
CA SER A 684 -0.56 -2.23 -9.56
C SER A 684 0.74 -2.98 -9.89
N GLY A 685 0.70 -4.02 -10.69
CA GLY A 685 1.81 -4.88 -11.13
C GLY A 685 3.00 -4.16 -11.79
N TYR A 686 3.38 -2.97 -11.32
CA TYR A 686 4.30 -2.02 -11.93
C TYR A 686 5.32 -1.40 -10.97
N LEU A 687 5.30 -1.72 -9.67
CA LEU A 687 6.15 -1.06 -8.68
C LEU A 687 6.87 -2.05 -7.78
N THR A 688 8.08 -2.38 -8.17
CA THR A 688 9.11 -2.81 -7.24
C THR A 688 10.09 -1.64 -7.08
N LEU A 689 9.98 -0.86 -6.01
CA LEU A 689 11.00 0.09 -5.62
C LEU A 689 12.11 -0.68 -4.88
N ASN A 690 13.35 -0.47 -5.30
CA ASN A 690 14.51 -1.19 -4.76
C ASN A 690 15.18 -0.47 -3.59
N ILE A 691 15.15 0.87 -3.58
CA ILE A 691 15.87 1.70 -2.60
C ILE A 691 14.99 2.81 -2.00
N ALA A 692 14.06 3.35 -2.76
CA ALA A 692 13.15 4.39 -2.31
C ALA A 692 12.01 3.83 -1.45
N ASP A 693 11.53 4.65 -0.51
CA ASP A 693 10.41 4.36 0.35
C ASP A 693 9.40 5.50 0.29
N LEU A 694 8.19 5.23 -0.18
CA LEU A 694 7.18 6.26 -0.43
C LEU A 694 6.74 7.00 0.83
N ALA A 695 6.82 6.36 1.99
CA ALA A 695 6.49 6.98 3.27
C ALA A 695 7.62 7.84 3.83
N ARG A 696 8.85 7.32 3.75
CA ARG A 696 10.06 7.99 4.24
C ARG A 696 10.47 9.16 3.32
N ASP A 697 10.43 8.94 2.00
CA ASP A 697 11.06 9.82 1.00
C ASP A 697 10.05 10.80 0.35
N LYS A 698 8.98 11.19 1.07
CA LYS A 698 7.87 12.03 0.59
C LYS A 698 8.30 13.33 -0.09
N GLU A 699 9.26 14.04 0.49
CA GLU A 699 9.69 15.33 -0.06
C GLU A 699 10.53 15.16 -1.34
N VAL A 700 11.33 14.09 -1.38
CA VAL A 700 12.07 13.72 -2.59
C VAL A 700 11.10 13.35 -3.71
N LEU A 701 10.05 12.59 -3.39
CA LEU A 701 9.01 12.19 -4.33
C LEU A 701 8.28 13.40 -4.95
N LYS A 702 7.86 14.38 -4.13
CA LYS A 702 7.23 15.60 -4.63
C LYS A 702 8.13 16.36 -5.61
N THR A 703 9.40 16.46 -5.25
CA THR A 703 10.40 17.14 -6.08
C THR A 703 10.61 16.40 -7.41
N ALA A 704 10.79 15.08 -7.35
CA ALA A 704 10.96 14.22 -8.51
C ALA A 704 9.75 14.28 -9.46
N ARG A 705 8.53 14.31 -8.92
CA ARG A 705 7.29 14.47 -9.68
C ARG A 705 7.24 15.79 -10.44
N LEU A 706 7.54 16.91 -9.78
CA LEU A 706 7.55 18.22 -10.41
C LEU A 706 8.58 18.29 -11.53
N ASP A 707 9.78 17.75 -11.29
CA ASP A 707 10.85 17.75 -12.30
C ASP A 707 10.50 16.86 -13.50
N ALA A 708 9.89 15.69 -13.27
CA ALA A 708 9.44 14.80 -14.33
C ALA A 708 8.35 15.46 -15.21
N ILE A 709 7.34 16.08 -14.59
CA ILE A 709 6.27 16.78 -15.31
C ILE A 709 6.84 17.97 -16.10
N ASN A 710 7.67 18.81 -15.48
CA ASN A 710 8.27 19.96 -16.13
C ASN A 710 9.14 19.56 -17.32
N PHE A 711 9.90 18.48 -17.19
CA PHE A 711 10.72 17.95 -18.28
C PHE A 711 9.86 17.50 -19.47
N LEU A 712 8.80 16.74 -19.22
CA LEU A 712 7.87 16.30 -20.26
C LEU A 712 7.12 17.47 -20.91
N GLN A 713 6.74 18.50 -20.14
CA GLN A 713 6.12 19.72 -20.69
C GLN A 713 7.06 20.48 -21.63
N LYS A 714 8.36 20.55 -21.29
CA LYS A 714 9.37 21.16 -22.18
C LYS A 714 9.51 20.39 -23.48
N GLN A 715 9.52 19.04 -23.41
CA GLN A 715 9.61 18.19 -24.61
C GLN A 715 8.40 18.30 -25.54
N GLN A 716 7.19 18.54 -25.00
CA GLN A 716 5.98 18.73 -25.80
C GLN A 716 5.87 20.11 -26.48
N LYS A 717 6.62 21.11 -26.00
CA LYS A 717 6.66 22.45 -26.60
C LYS A 717 7.66 22.61 -27.74
N ILE A 718 8.48 21.56 -27.98
CA ILE A 718 9.40 21.44 -29.12
C ILE A 718 8.76 20.60 -30.21
#